data_74d62c119967d071258a0301ff964935
#
_entry.id   74d62c119967d071258a0301ff964935
#
_cell.length_a   1.000
_cell.length_b   1.000
_cell.length_c   1.000
_cell.angle_alpha   90.00
_cell.angle_beta   90.00
_cell.angle_gamma   90.00
#
_symmetry.space_group_name_H-M   'P 1'
#
loop_
_entity.id
_entity.type
_entity.pdbx_description
1 polymer ?
#
loop_
_entity_poly.entity_id
_entity_poly.type
_entity_poly.pdbx_seq_one_letter_code
_entity_poly.pdbx_strand_id
1 'polypeptide(L)'
;MQDSDGNLYQPGYPTCAGNTQLTTAFGDCSYRYSAATDLLPQTRKISGMAEFTKALPANNQVQVQYFWSQSSATGYSGPMFYDFAMDPTSPYFPTGAGLICDGQVTCGTPLNLSGVNSTTGNAQPVNAIWTDPNNSRYGRDLNVEQRILLTFSGTNAGWDYSAALNYSKNHNDNSWTGGIPNEDVLAPNGVLSPLINPFGPQSAAGQALINSSYINGVYQLGLDTRWSVDLNASHPLGDAFDAGTPATVAFGGNASGETFRNWTTPYNDLTSAATGLSDSNVSGSRKIQAAFIELDVPVMKSLDFDVSDRQDRYSDFGTTNNAKVKVRWQPLDMLTVRGSASTGFRAPTLFNLYAPPFLSAASGGTMGDGNPYCQPGSYTAEWTQQTCAAQGIGLYGGNTKLNAETSQNFDLGVVIQPIENLGITLDYYRILLKNTVSRIPASAVYGDPNTFSNYIVTATSGQYAGTLPPTIAEASNCTPYTAPTCGYIIRQYANTGRITTDGFDLSVQYSQHTPIGTFREDLEGTAVTKFLEQQYDGGPLLNLVGNLRIVDLNPAFRWQHNVRVDWTSPNKMWGAGLGDRFYSGYVDEFPDGNGNLRHVGSYSLVDGYVSVKPIENLTVLFGIKNLFNTSPPYTNASQGNFASGYNALIADPLLRNFYINLRYTL
;
A
#
# COMPACT_ATOMS: atom_id res chain seq x y z
N MET A 1 -2.50 31.36 -9.73
CA MET A 1 -3.86 32.00 -9.69
C MET A 1 -4.55 31.74 -10.99
N GLN A 2 -5.88 31.66 -10.97
CA GLN A 2 -6.71 31.50 -12.16
C GLN A 2 -7.85 32.49 -12.12
N ASP A 3 -8.11 33.18 -13.25
CA ASP A 3 -9.27 34.05 -13.38
C ASP A 3 -10.53 33.30 -13.84
N SER A 4 -11.65 33.98 -13.91
CA SER A 4 -12.92 33.40 -14.36
C SER A 4 -12.91 32.95 -15.83
N ASP A 5 -11.96 33.41 -16.63
CA ASP A 5 -11.77 33.02 -18.01
C ASP A 5 -10.80 31.85 -18.18
N GLY A 6 -10.27 31.29 -17.06
CA GLY A 6 -9.36 30.15 -17.03
C GLY A 6 -7.88 30.52 -17.21
N ASN A 7 -7.51 31.78 -17.25
CA ASN A 7 -6.13 32.21 -17.42
C ASN A 7 -5.34 32.04 -16.13
N LEU A 8 -4.12 31.50 -16.22
CA LEU A 8 -3.23 31.27 -15.10
C LEU A 8 -2.21 32.38 -14.92
N TYR A 9 -1.96 32.79 -13.68
CA TYR A 9 -1.06 33.89 -13.32
C TYR A 9 -0.12 33.49 -12.19
N GLN A 10 1.16 33.88 -12.32
CA GLN A 10 2.17 33.69 -11.27
C GLN A 10 2.90 35.00 -10.96
N PRO A 11 2.56 35.66 -9.85
CA PRO A 11 3.18 36.94 -9.49
C PRO A 11 4.68 36.89 -9.26
N GLY A 12 5.23 35.73 -8.91
CA GLY A 12 6.67 35.52 -8.68
C GLY A 12 7.52 35.32 -9.92
N TYR A 13 6.89 35.07 -11.07
CA TYR A 13 7.60 34.85 -12.35
C TYR A 13 8.20 36.15 -12.91
N PRO A 14 9.41 36.12 -13.48
CA PRO A 14 10.34 34.99 -13.69
C PRO A 14 11.37 34.78 -12.57
N THR A 15 11.37 35.59 -11.53
CA THR A 15 12.43 35.57 -10.49
C THR A 15 12.22 34.54 -9.39
N CYS A 16 11.01 33.99 -9.25
CA CYS A 16 10.65 32.96 -8.28
C CYS A 16 11.23 33.22 -6.87
N ALA A 17 10.85 34.35 -6.27
CA ALA A 17 11.37 34.76 -4.97
C ALA A 17 10.97 33.80 -3.82
N GLY A 18 11.84 33.66 -2.83
CA GLY A 18 11.59 32.85 -1.63
C GLY A 18 11.90 31.35 -1.81
N ASN A 19 11.01 30.49 -1.29
CA ASN A 19 11.17 29.03 -1.34
C ASN A 19 10.70 28.39 -2.66
N THR A 20 10.40 29.18 -3.67
CA THR A 20 10.00 28.71 -5.00
C THR A 20 11.20 28.64 -5.94
N GLN A 21 11.18 27.69 -6.85
CA GLN A 21 12.18 27.55 -7.92
C GLN A 21 11.49 27.58 -9.27
N LEU A 22 12.16 28.19 -10.26
CA LEU A 22 11.72 28.08 -11.63
C LEU A 22 11.85 26.63 -12.09
N THR A 23 10.75 26.00 -12.47
CA THR A 23 10.80 24.68 -13.09
C THR A 23 11.14 24.83 -14.57
N THR A 24 12.18 24.12 -15.00
CA THR A 24 12.63 24.16 -16.41
C THR A 24 11.65 23.48 -17.37
N ALA A 25 10.74 22.63 -16.85
CA ALA A 25 9.79 21.90 -17.66
C ALA A 25 8.60 22.72 -18.12
N PHE A 26 8.10 23.65 -17.28
CA PHE A 26 6.89 24.42 -17.54
C PHE A 26 7.11 25.95 -17.42
N GLY A 27 8.29 26.38 -17.00
CA GLY A 27 8.61 27.80 -16.83
C GLY A 27 7.83 28.47 -15.70
N ASP A 28 7.40 27.74 -14.70
CA ASP A 28 6.64 28.21 -13.55
C ASP A 28 7.46 28.22 -12.26
N CYS A 29 7.00 28.98 -11.26
CA CYS A 29 7.59 28.99 -9.93
C CYS A 29 6.94 27.93 -9.06
N SER A 30 7.62 26.84 -8.80
CA SER A 30 7.11 25.72 -7.98
C SER A 30 7.75 25.66 -6.59
N TYR A 31 6.97 25.27 -5.58
CA TYR A 31 7.49 25.05 -4.24
C TYR A 31 8.25 23.72 -4.14
N ARG A 32 9.38 23.73 -3.46
CA ARG A 32 10.21 22.51 -3.21
C ARG A 32 9.63 21.66 -2.08
N TYR A 33 8.58 20.90 -2.32
CA TYR A 33 7.98 20.03 -1.30
C TYR A 33 8.97 19.01 -0.72
N SER A 34 9.87 18.47 -1.54
CA SER A 34 10.87 17.50 -1.10
C SER A 34 11.85 18.03 -0.04
N ALA A 35 12.07 19.35 -0.01
CA ALA A 35 12.94 19.97 1.01
C ALA A 35 12.25 20.15 2.38
N ALA A 36 10.91 20.07 2.40
CA ALA A 36 10.08 20.27 3.58
C ALA A 36 9.38 18.99 4.07
N THR A 37 9.73 17.85 3.48
CA THR A 37 9.14 16.54 3.80
C THR A 37 10.21 15.64 4.42
N ASP A 38 9.87 14.97 5.50
CA ASP A 38 10.76 13.97 6.07
C ASP A 38 10.97 12.81 5.11
N LEU A 39 12.23 12.46 4.87
CA LEU A 39 12.57 11.28 4.10
C LEU A 39 12.19 10.00 4.87
N LEU A 40 12.35 10.01 6.19
CA LEU A 40 11.94 8.97 7.12
C LEU A 40 11.27 9.61 8.33
N PRO A 41 10.01 9.25 8.65
CA PRO A 41 9.36 9.77 9.83
C PRO A 41 10.01 9.24 11.10
N GLN A 42 9.93 10.00 12.18
CA GLN A 42 10.32 9.51 13.49
C GLN A 42 9.38 8.40 13.93
N THR A 43 9.93 7.22 14.19
CA THR A 43 9.15 6.07 14.68
C THR A 43 9.52 5.70 16.11
N ARG A 44 8.50 5.32 16.88
CA ARG A 44 8.67 4.78 18.23
C ARG A 44 7.83 3.53 18.37
N LYS A 45 8.45 2.43 18.84
CA LYS A 45 7.72 1.19 19.14
C LYS A 45 8.11 0.72 20.53
N ILE A 46 7.10 0.40 21.34
CA ILE A 46 7.23 -0.24 22.65
C ILE A 46 6.30 -1.44 22.64
N SER A 47 6.80 -2.60 23.04
CA SER A 47 5.98 -3.79 23.16
C SER A 47 6.39 -4.60 24.39
N GLY A 48 5.41 -5.28 24.97
CA GLY A 48 5.60 -6.14 26.12
C GLY A 48 4.77 -7.41 25.95
N MET A 49 5.31 -8.53 26.45
CA MET A 49 4.63 -9.80 26.50
C MET A 49 4.83 -10.43 27.88
N ALA A 50 3.75 -10.96 28.44
CA ALA A 50 3.77 -11.76 29.64
C ALA A 50 3.14 -13.11 29.33
N GLU A 51 3.80 -14.18 29.77
CA GLU A 51 3.34 -15.54 29.58
C GLU A 51 3.40 -16.29 30.91
N PHE A 52 2.34 -17.03 31.20
CA PHE A 52 2.27 -17.92 32.34
C PHE A 52 1.86 -19.32 31.86
N THR A 53 2.69 -20.30 32.13
CA THR A 53 2.42 -21.72 31.81
C THR A 53 2.38 -22.52 33.08
N LYS A 54 1.34 -23.35 33.25
CA LYS A 54 1.17 -24.27 34.35
C LYS A 54 0.92 -25.67 33.82
N ALA A 55 1.80 -26.60 34.15
CA ALA A 55 1.55 -28.01 33.97
C ALA A 55 0.44 -28.48 34.91
N LEU A 56 -0.45 -29.30 34.39
CA LEU A 56 -1.57 -29.95 35.09
C LEU A 56 -1.38 -31.47 35.11
N PRO A 57 -2.12 -32.19 35.95
CA PRO A 57 -2.10 -33.66 35.94
C PRO A 57 -2.44 -34.24 34.56
N ALA A 58 -2.01 -35.48 34.30
CA ALA A 58 -2.30 -36.24 33.09
C ALA A 58 -1.77 -35.58 31.80
N ASN A 59 -0.54 -35.05 31.82
CA ASN A 59 0.14 -34.43 30.67
C ASN A 59 -0.62 -33.24 30.06
N ASN A 60 -1.39 -32.55 30.86
CA ASN A 60 -2.07 -31.32 30.44
C ASN A 60 -1.27 -30.07 30.81
N GLN A 61 -1.51 -29.01 30.12
CA GLN A 61 -1.00 -27.69 30.47
C GLN A 61 -2.02 -26.58 30.15
N VAL A 62 -1.95 -25.52 30.93
CA VAL A 62 -2.64 -24.26 30.66
C VAL A 62 -1.60 -23.18 30.46
N GLN A 63 -1.78 -22.38 29.40
CA GLN A 63 -0.95 -21.24 29.10
C GLN A 63 -1.83 -20.00 28.97
N VAL A 64 -1.42 -18.92 29.61
CA VAL A 64 -2.03 -17.58 29.43
C VAL A 64 -0.96 -16.65 28.92
N GLN A 65 -1.23 -15.99 27.79
CA GLN A 65 -0.34 -15.01 27.19
C GLN A 65 -1.06 -13.68 27.07
N TYR A 66 -0.42 -12.62 27.52
CA TYR A 66 -0.83 -11.25 27.26
C TYR A 66 0.23 -10.54 26.43
N PHE A 67 -0.18 -9.92 25.35
CA PHE A 67 0.66 -9.10 24.49
C PHE A 67 0.11 -7.69 24.40
N TRP A 68 1.00 -6.71 24.47
CA TRP A 68 0.71 -5.30 24.24
C TRP A 68 1.80 -4.69 23.36
N SER A 69 1.40 -3.86 22.40
CA SER A 69 2.33 -3.11 21.55
C SER A 69 1.76 -1.74 21.25
N GLN A 70 2.59 -0.72 21.34
CA GLN A 70 2.30 0.62 20.89
C GLN A 70 3.35 1.04 19.88
N SER A 71 2.92 1.48 18.72
CA SER A 71 3.79 2.09 17.69
C SER A 71 3.26 3.45 17.29
N SER A 72 4.16 4.39 17.08
CA SER A 72 3.81 5.69 16.51
C SER A 72 4.82 6.07 15.43
N ALA A 73 4.31 6.68 14.38
CA ALA A 73 5.08 7.36 13.35
C ALA A 73 4.70 8.84 13.38
N THR A 74 5.71 9.71 13.38
CA THR A 74 5.51 11.16 13.42
C THR A 74 6.43 11.79 12.38
N GLY A 75 5.88 12.60 11.48
CA GLY A 75 6.67 13.14 10.39
C GLY A 75 6.12 14.44 9.81
N TYR A 76 7.01 15.14 9.15
CA TYR A 76 6.68 16.32 8.36
C TYR A 76 6.33 15.92 6.93
N SER A 77 5.17 16.38 6.46
CA SER A 77 4.83 16.42 5.04
C SER A 77 4.85 17.88 4.61
N GLY A 78 5.38 18.24 3.48
CA GLY A 78 5.46 19.64 3.04
C GLY A 78 4.20 20.48 3.35
N PRO A 79 4.26 21.80 3.27
CA PRO A 79 3.12 22.66 3.61
C PRO A 79 1.91 22.34 2.71
N MET A 80 0.71 22.54 3.24
CA MET A 80 -0.52 22.47 2.42
C MET A 80 -0.57 23.63 1.43
N PHE A 81 -1.19 23.39 0.31
CA PHE A 81 -1.67 24.44 -0.59
C PHE A 81 -3.19 24.56 -0.42
N TYR A 82 -3.69 25.77 -0.51
CA TYR A 82 -5.09 26.14 -0.36
C TYR A 82 -5.55 26.88 -1.59
N ASP A 83 -6.75 26.62 -2.03
CA ASP A 83 -7.38 27.31 -3.16
C ASP A 83 -8.48 28.21 -2.60
N PHE A 84 -8.27 29.53 -2.68
CA PHE A 84 -9.18 30.52 -2.15
C PHE A 84 -9.57 31.53 -3.23
N ALA A 85 -10.82 31.96 -3.21
CA ALA A 85 -11.21 33.15 -3.95
C ALA A 85 -10.55 34.38 -3.31
N MET A 86 -9.96 35.27 -4.13
CA MET A 86 -9.43 36.53 -3.68
C MET A 86 -10.34 37.66 -4.19
N ASP A 87 -10.84 38.47 -3.25
CA ASP A 87 -11.68 39.62 -3.56
C ASP A 87 -10.87 40.70 -4.28
N PRO A 88 -11.42 41.34 -5.34
CA PRO A 88 -10.76 42.46 -6.04
C PRO A 88 -10.44 43.67 -5.15
N THR A 89 -11.08 43.82 -4.00
CA THR A 89 -10.80 44.88 -3.02
C THR A 89 -9.64 44.54 -2.08
N SER A 90 -9.10 43.32 -2.13
CA SER A 90 -7.94 42.92 -1.32
C SER A 90 -6.72 43.83 -1.63
N PRO A 91 -5.99 44.32 -0.60
CA PRO A 91 -4.78 45.11 -0.81
C PRO A 91 -3.68 44.35 -1.55
N TYR A 92 -3.80 43.03 -1.59
CA TYR A 92 -2.86 42.11 -2.27
C TYR A 92 -3.41 41.60 -3.60
N PHE A 93 -4.56 42.13 -4.07
CA PHE A 93 -5.09 41.72 -5.37
C PHE A 93 -4.08 42.05 -6.46
N PRO A 94 -3.68 41.08 -7.32
CA PRO A 94 -2.61 41.29 -8.27
C PRO A 94 -3.04 42.23 -9.38
N THR A 95 -2.38 43.38 -9.47
CA THR A 95 -2.49 44.30 -10.60
C THR A 95 -1.24 44.20 -11.45
N GLY A 96 -1.35 43.79 -12.70
CA GLY A 96 -0.23 43.73 -13.63
C GLY A 96 0.65 42.46 -13.53
N ALA A 97 0.14 41.34 -13.00
CA ALA A 97 0.82 40.07 -13.07
C ALA A 97 0.91 39.58 -14.53
N GLY A 98 2.10 39.09 -14.91
CA GLY A 98 2.32 38.51 -16.24
C GLY A 98 1.59 37.17 -16.39
N LEU A 99 1.15 36.85 -17.60
CA LEU A 99 0.58 35.57 -17.98
C LEU A 99 1.65 34.48 -17.87
N ILE A 100 1.30 33.34 -17.27
CA ILE A 100 2.09 32.13 -17.39
C ILE A 100 1.76 31.46 -18.72
N CYS A 101 2.79 31.14 -19.43
CA CYS A 101 2.68 30.37 -20.66
C CYS A 101 2.89 28.91 -20.30
N ASP A 102 1.80 28.16 -20.22
CA ASP A 102 1.83 26.73 -20.03
C ASP A 102 2.37 26.05 -21.29
N GLY A 103 3.71 25.97 -21.43
CA GLY A 103 4.40 25.25 -22.49
C GLY A 103 4.10 25.70 -23.95
N GLN A 104 3.27 26.70 -24.16
CA GLN A 104 2.92 27.23 -25.48
C GLN A 104 3.80 28.43 -25.83
N VAL A 105 4.36 28.42 -27.03
CA VAL A 105 5.41 29.33 -27.51
C VAL A 105 4.97 30.80 -27.69
N THR A 106 3.72 31.12 -27.50
CA THR A 106 3.20 32.50 -27.62
C THR A 106 2.45 32.87 -26.34
N CYS A 107 3.18 33.47 -25.44
CA CYS A 107 2.58 34.17 -24.30
C CYS A 107 1.87 35.41 -24.81
N GLY A 108 0.56 35.48 -24.57
CA GLY A 108 -0.22 36.65 -24.96
C GLY A 108 0.27 37.93 -24.28
N THR A 109 -0.16 39.07 -24.78
CA THR A 109 0.07 40.39 -24.19
C THR A 109 -0.24 40.37 -22.68
N PRO A 110 0.53 41.08 -21.85
CA PRO A 110 0.24 41.19 -20.42
C PRO A 110 -1.21 41.63 -20.23
N LEU A 111 -2.05 40.80 -19.67
CA LEU A 111 -3.39 41.17 -19.28
C LEU A 111 -3.29 42.14 -18.10
N ASN A 112 -3.92 43.27 -18.26
CA ASN A 112 -4.13 44.19 -17.15
C ASN A 112 -5.16 43.53 -16.22
N LEU A 113 -4.70 42.86 -15.20
CA LEU A 113 -5.57 42.27 -14.17
C LEU A 113 -6.23 43.38 -13.37
N SER A 114 -7.18 44.04 -14.00
CA SER A 114 -8.07 44.98 -13.30
C SER A 114 -9.16 44.26 -12.51
N GLY A 115 -9.12 42.93 -12.46
CA GLY A 115 -10.20 42.11 -11.90
C GLY A 115 -11.51 42.23 -12.67
N VAL A 116 -11.43 42.66 -13.93
CA VAL A 116 -12.59 42.92 -14.76
C VAL A 116 -12.82 41.75 -15.70
N ASN A 117 -13.98 41.13 -15.60
CA ASN A 117 -14.44 40.15 -16.57
C ASN A 117 -14.54 40.84 -17.96
N SER A 118 -13.86 40.30 -18.96
CA SER A 118 -13.83 40.84 -20.32
C SER A 118 -15.21 40.95 -20.99
N THR A 119 -16.16 40.15 -20.55
CA THR A 119 -17.52 40.08 -21.07
C THR A 119 -18.49 41.03 -20.34
N THR A 120 -18.33 41.20 -19.02
CA THR A 120 -19.29 41.98 -18.20
C THR A 120 -18.76 43.32 -17.73
N GLY A 121 -17.46 43.56 -17.81
CA GLY A 121 -16.82 44.80 -17.34
C GLY A 121 -16.78 44.95 -15.81
N ASN A 122 -17.18 43.93 -15.04
CA ASN A 122 -17.21 43.96 -13.59
C ASN A 122 -15.97 43.28 -12.98
N ALA A 123 -15.51 43.79 -11.83
CA ALA A 123 -14.48 43.14 -11.05
C ALA A 123 -14.93 41.76 -10.59
N GLN A 124 -14.11 40.75 -10.83
CA GLN A 124 -14.38 39.34 -10.44
C GLN A 124 -13.30 38.84 -9.49
N PRO A 125 -13.66 38.00 -8.53
CA PRO A 125 -12.68 37.28 -7.71
C PRO A 125 -11.76 36.42 -8.58
N VAL A 126 -10.51 36.26 -8.17
CA VAL A 126 -9.57 35.29 -8.75
C VAL A 126 -9.31 34.17 -7.78
N ASN A 127 -9.16 32.95 -8.25
CA ASN A 127 -8.72 31.83 -7.39
C ASN A 127 -7.21 31.93 -7.19
N ALA A 128 -6.82 32.01 -5.92
CA ALA A 128 -5.43 32.04 -5.50
C ALA A 128 -5.05 30.72 -4.83
N ILE A 129 -4.08 30.01 -5.41
CA ILE A 129 -3.46 28.88 -4.73
C ILE A 129 -2.33 29.42 -3.85
N TRP A 130 -2.46 29.23 -2.55
CA TRP A 130 -1.51 29.71 -1.57
C TRP A 130 -0.99 28.58 -0.69
N THR A 131 0.27 28.68 -0.28
CA THR A 131 0.87 27.79 0.71
C THR A 131 1.65 28.61 1.75
N ASP A 132 1.63 28.20 3.02
CA ASP A 132 2.51 28.77 4.03
C ASP A 132 3.85 28.02 4.01
N PRO A 133 4.90 28.57 3.43
CA PRO A 133 6.18 27.87 3.27
C PRO A 133 6.91 27.64 4.60
N ASN A 134 6.51 28.31 5.68
CA ASN A 134 7.13 28.23 6.99
C ASN A 134 6.51 27.15 7.90
N ASN A 135 5.38 26.58 7.49
CA ASN A 135 4.63 25.64 8.31
C ASN A 135 4.31 24.35 7.51
N SER A 136 5.25 23.41 7.55
CA SER A 136 5.00 22.05 7.08
C SER A 136 3.94 21.36 7.95
N ARG A 137 3.12 20.52 7.33
CA ARG A 137 2.18 19.66 8.05
C ARG A 137 2.95 18.69 8.93
N TYR A 138 2.51 18.55 10.15
CA TYR A 138 3.07 17.62 11.10
C TYR A 138 2.01 16.66 11.59
N GLY A 139 2.12 15.40 11.17
CA GLY A 139 1.17 14.35 11.47
C GLY A 139 1.76 13.29 12.40
N ARG A 140 0.89 12.66 13.16
CA ARG A 140 1.22 11.50 13.99
C ARG A 140 0.20 10.41 13.80
N ASP A 141 0.68 9.21 13.46
CA ASP A 141 -0.09 7.98 13.47
C ASP A 141 0.27 7.20 14.73
N LEU A 142 -0.73 6.83 15.52
CA LEU A 142 -0.59 6.03 16.73
C LEU A 142 -1.37 4.73 16.55
N ASN A 143 -0.72 3.59 16.77
CA ASN A 143 -1.34 2.28 16.76
C ASN A 143 -1.09 1.58 18.10
N VAL A 144 -2.15 1.06 18.73
CA VAL A 144 -2.10 0.30 19.99
C VAL A 144 -2.78 -1.04 19.79
N GLU A 145 -2.00 -2.11 19.93
CA GLU A 145 -2.47 -3.49 19.85
C GLU A 145 -2.44 -4.17 21.22
N GLN A 146 -3.49 -4.91 21.54
CA GLN A 146 -3.61 -5.73 22.74
C GLN A 146 -4.17 -7.11 22.38
N ARG A 147 -3.61 -8.16 22.98
CA ARG A 147 -4.07 -9.53 22.79
C ARG A 147 -3.97 -10.34 24.08
N ILE A 148 -5.01 -11.07 24.37
CA ILE A 148 -5.00 -12.12 25.40
C ILE A 148 -5.30 -13.46 24.74
N LEU A 149 -4.48 -14.47 25.05
CA LEU A 149 -4.62 -15.84 24.57
C LEU A 149 -4.59 -16.78 25.77
N LEU A 150 -5.61 -17.62 25.88
CA LEU A 150 -5.67 -18.74 26.82
C LEU A 150 -5.62 -20.03 26.00
N THR A 151 -4.66 -20.89 26.27
CA THR A 151 -4.52 -22.18 25.62
C THR A 151 -4.55 -23.29 26.67
N PHE A 152 -5.35 -24.30 26.41
CA PHE A 152 -5.32 -25.59 27.12
C PHE A 152 -4.87 -26.65 26.13
N SER A 153 -3.87 -27.43 26.46
CA SER A 153 -3.38 -28.54 25.62
C SER A 153 -2.96 -29.73 26.45
N GLY A 154 -2.96 -30.88 25.84
CA GLY A 154 -2.57 -32.12 26.51
C GLY A 154 -2.54 -33.32 25.60
N THR A 155 -2.07 -34.44 26.16
CA THR A 155 -2.05 -35.76 25.53
C THR A 155 -2.73 -36.74 26.43
N ASN A 156 -3.76 -37.45 25.96
CA ASN A 156 -4.45 -38.48 26.70
C ASN A 156 -4.95 -39.58 25.79
N ALA A 157 -4.71 -40.85 26.18
CA ALA A 157 -5.10 -42.05 25.43
C ALA A 157 -4.66 -42.02 23.95
N GLY A 158 -3.48 -41.46 23.65
CA GLY A 158 -2.96 -41.32 22.28
C GLY A 158 -3.49 -40.12 21.50
N TRP A 159 -4.44 -39.34 22.05
CA TRP A 159 -4.91 -38.10 21.46
C TRP A 159 -4.07 -36.92 21.94
N ASP A 160 -3.53 -36.16 20.99
CA ASP A 160 -3.03 -34.84 21.25
C ASP A 160 -4.15 -33.83 20.97
N TYR A 161 -4.40 -32.89 21.89
CA TYR A 161 -5.48 -31.94 21.75
C TYR A 161 -5.10 -30.55 22.23
N SER A 162 -5.73 -29.55 21.64
CA SER A 162 -5.63 -28.17 22.10
C SER A 162 -6.96 -27.43 21.95
N ALA A 163 -7.22 -26.54 22.92
CA ALA A 163 -8.31 -25.60 22.88
C ALA A 163 -7.73 -24.20 23.18
N ALA A 164 -8.06 -23.22 22.36
CA ALA A 164 -7.59 -21.85 22.54
C ALA A 164 -8.73 -20.85 22.51
N LEU A 165 -8.65 -19.85 23.39
CA LEU A 165 -9.51 -18.67 23.40
C LEU A 165 -8.62 -17.45 23.16
N ASN A 166 -8.94 -16.67 22.15
CA ASN A 166 -8.21 -15.46 21.82
C ASN A 166 -9.15 -14.26 21.79
N TYR A 167 -8.67 -13.14 22.32
CA TYR A 167 -9.28 -11.82 22.14
C TYR A 167 -8.19 -10.82 21.79
N SER A 168 -8.38 -10.07 20.73
CA SER A 168 -7.48 -9.00 20.33
C SER A 168 -8.24 -7.71 20.01
N LYS A 169 -7.58 -6.59 20.30
CA LYS A 169 -8.07 -5.25 20.01
C LYS A 169 -6.93 -4.44 19.43
N ASN A 170 -7.19 -3.77 18.31
CA ASN A 170 -6.31 -2.80 17.70
C ASN A 170 -7.02 -1.45 17.66
N HIS A 171 -6.33 -0.40 18.08
CA HIS A 171 -6.81 0.97 18.06
C HIS A 171 -5.78 1.85 17.33
N ASN A 172 -6.26 2.64 16.38
CA ASN A 172 -5.45 3.55 15.58
C ASN A 172 -5.98 4.98 15.71
N ASP A 173 -5.08 5.94 15.97
CA ASP A 173 -5.37 7.37 16.03
C ASP A 173 -4.47 8.09 15.04
N ASN A 174 -5.06 8.75 14.06
CA ASN A 174 -4.38 9.64 13.14
C ASN A 174 -4.65 11.10 13.55
N SER A 175 -3.60 11.86 13.81
CA SER A 175 -3.71 13.21 14.35
C SER A 175 -2.82 14.20 13.60
N TRP A 176 -3.32 15.43 13.48
CA TRP A 176 -2.50 16.57 13.12
C TRP A 176 -1.97 17.24 14.39
N THR A 177 -0.69 17.55 14.40
CA THR A 177 0.00 18.20 15.53
C THR A 177 0.64 19.53 15.11
N GLY A 178 0.44 19.98 13.87
CA GLY A 178 0.87 21.27 13.33
C GLY A 178 0.66 21.40 11.83
N GLY A 179 0.69 22.63 11.34
CA GLY A 179 0.74 22.97 9.92
C GLY A 179 -0.55 22.78 9.12
N ILE A 180 -1.68 22.49 9.77
CA ILE A 180 -3.01 22.41 9.14
C ILE A 180 -3.87 23.55 9.69
N PRO A 181 -4.17 24.58 8.91
CA PRO A 181 -5.08 25.65 9.34
C PRO A 181 -6.55 25.27 9.14
N ASN A 182 -7.40 25.89 9.92
CA ASN A 182 -8.83 25.97 9.65
C ASN A 182 -9.05 26.96 8.50
N GLU A 183 -9.56 26.47 7.39
CA GLU A 183 -9.79 27.27 6.19
C GLU A 183 -10.84 28.36 6.41
N ASP A 184 -11.88 28.11 7.22
CA ASP A 184 -12.90 29.11 7.58
C ASP A 184 -12.33 30.33 8.31
N VAL A 185 -11.21 30.16 9.01
CA VAL A 185 -10.49 31.24 9.68
C VAL A 185 -9.66 32.06 8.69
N LEU A 186 -9.02 31.38 7.73
CA LEU A 186 -8.19 32.02 6.71
C LEU A 186 -9.02 32.68 5.61
N ALA A 187 -10.12 32.02 5.22
CA ALA A 187 -10.97 32.39 4.10
C ALA A 187 -12.45 32.25 4.49
N PRO A 188 -13.00 33.11 5.35
CA PRO A 188 -14.41 33.12 5.69
C PRO A 188 -15.29 33.17 4.42
N ASN A 189 -16.23 32.23 4.29
CA ASN A 189 -17.06 32.03 3.09
C ASN A 189 -16.26 31.75 1.80
N GLY A 190 -15.08 31.13 1.91
CA GLY A 190 -14.23 30.78 0.78
C GLY A 190 -13.44 31.95 0.19
N VAL A 191 -13.49 33.14 0.78
CA VAL A 191 -12.78 34.34 0.33
C VAL A 191 -11.59 34.62 1.25
N LEU A 192 -10.39 34.63 0.69
CA LEU A 192 -9.14 34.84 1.46
C LEU A 192 -9.21 36.17 2.23
N SER A 193 -8.90 36.13 3.52
CA SER A 193 -8.84 37.31 4.38
C SER A 193 -7.90 38.36 3.81
N PRO A 194 -8.30 39.66 3.78
CA PRO A 194 -7.45 40.75 3.29
C PRO A 194 -6.21 41.00 4.16
N LEU A 195 -6.08 40.35 5.33
CA LEU A 195 -4.89 40.40 6.17
C LEU A 195 -3.77 39.51 5.67
N ILE A 196 -4.09 38.51 4.84
CA ILE A 196 -3.09 37.52 4.35
C ILE A 196 -2.54 37.97 3.00
N ASN A 197 -1.20 38.06 2.94
CA ASN A 197 -0.48 38.28 1.70
C ASN A 197 -0.09 36.92 1.07
N PRO A 198 -0.76 36.44 0.03
CA PRO A 198 -0.43 35.16 -0.60
C PRO A 198 0.84 35.20 -1.46
N PHE A 199 1.42 36.37 -1.71
CA PHE A 199 2.53 36.58 -2.65
C PHE A 199 3.83 37.06 -2.02
N GLY A 200 3.86 37.22 -0.69
CA GLY A 200 5.05 37.73 -0.01
C GLY A 200 5.00 37.61 1.50
N PRO A 201 5.90 38.34 2.19
CA PRO A 201 5.95 38.32 3.64
C PRO A 201 4.63 38.75 4.27
N GLN A 202 4.24 38.08 5.34
CA GLN A 202 3.03 38.42 6.10
C GLN A 202 3.24 39.69 6.94
N SER A 203 2.20 40.48 7.09
CA SER A 203 2.12 41.49 8.14
C SER A 203 2.02 40.81 9.51
N ALA A 204 2.29 41.55 10.61
CA ALA A 204 2.11 41.02 11.96
C ALA A 204 0.66 40.52 12.20
N ALA A 205 -0.34 41.22 11.65
CA ALA A 205 -1.74 40.83 11.74
C ALA A 205 -2.06 39.57 10.92
N GLY A 206 -1.54 39.50 9.68
CA GLY A 206 -1.68 38.30 8.83
C GLY A 206 -1.04 37.07 9.47
N GLN A 207 0.19 37.20 10.00
CA GLN A 207 0.86 36.09 10.68
C GLN A 207 0.10 35.67 11.96
N ALA A 208 -0.45 36.61 12.71
CA ALA A 208 -1.27 36.30 13.89
C ALA A 208 -2.56 35.53 13.50
N LEU A 209 -3.20 35.90 12.40
CA LEU A 209 -4.36 35.18 11.88
C LEU A 209 -3.99 33.76 11.45
N ILE A 210 -2.92 33.57 10.69
CA ILE A 210 -2.41 32.25 10.29
C ILE A 210 -2.13 31.41 11.53
N ASN A 211 -1.40 31.92 12.52
CA ASN A 211 -1.05 31.19 13.74
C ASN A 211 -2.31 30.79 14.55
N SER A 212 -3.36 31.62 14.54
CA SER A 212 -4.59 31.32 15.25
C SER A 212 -5.47 30.28 14.55
N SER A 213 -5.23 30.04 13.28
CA SER A 213 -6.01 29.10 12.46
C SER A 213 -5.58 27.66 12.62
N TYR A 214 -4.36 27.37 13.11
CA TYR A 214 -3.86 26.00 13.16
C TYR A 214 -4.68 25.09 14.04
N ILE A 215 -5.01 23.93 13.49
CA ILE A 215 -5.78 22.88 14.14
C ILE A 215 -4.82 21.77 14.58
N ASN A 216 -4.95 21.36 15.85
CA ASN A 216 -4.26 20.21 16.40
C ASN A 216 -5.31 19.26 16.98
N GLY A 217 -5.27 18.00 16.60
CA GLY A 217 -6.21 17.01 17.10
C GLY A 217 -6.24 15.72 16.29
N VAL A 218 -6.97 14.76 16.82
CA VAL A 218 -7.23 13.49 16.14
C VAL A 218 -8.30 13.72 15.10
N TYR A 219 -7.98 13.46 13.83
CA TYR A 219 -8.93 13.61 12.73
C TYR A 219 -9.58 12.29 12.30
N GLN A 220 -8.92 11.15 12.57
CA GLN A 220 -9.45 9.84 12.22
C GLN A 220 -9.12 8.82 13.31
N LEU A 221 -10.06 7.94 13.60
CA LEU A 221 -9.96 6.87 14.58
C LEU A 221 -10.30 5.53 13.93
N GLY A 222 -9.52 4.50 14.26
CA GLY A 222 -9.76 3.12 13.86
C GLY A 222 -9.87 2.20 15.06
N LEU A 223 -10.77 1.23 15.00
CA LEU A 223 -10.94 0.21 16.01
C LEU A 223 -11.26 -1.13 15.37
N ASP A 224 -10.37 -2.10 15.58
CA ASP A 224 -10.58 -3.48 15.21
C ASP A 224 -10.64 -4.37 16.45
N THR A 225 -11.61 -5.28 16.50
CA THR A 225 -11.66 -6.31 17.53
C THR A 225 -11.86 -7.68 16.90
N ARG A 226 -11.22 -8.68 17.49
CA ARG A 226 -11.41 -10.08 17.09
C ARG A 226 -11.43 -10.98 18.32
N TRP A 227 -12.36 -11.91 18.34
CA TRP A 227 -12.36 -13.03 19.25
C TRP A 227 -12.33 -14.34 18.45
N SER A 228 -11.70 -15.38 18.99
CA SER A 228 -11.76 -16.72 18.42
C SER A 228 -11.74 -17.81 19.49
N VAL A 229 -12.38 -18.92 19.13
CA VAL A 229 -12.30 -20.22 19.81
C VAL A 229 -11.77 -21.22 18.81
N ASP A 230 -10.68 -21.89 19.13
CA ASP A 230 -10.02 -22.86 18.28
C ASP A 230 -9.94 -24.20 19.01
N LEU A 231 -10.32 -25.28 18.34
CA LEU A 231 -10.28 -26.64 18.85
C LEU A 231 -9.56 -27.54 17.85
N ASN A 232 -8.55 -28.27 18.30
CA ASN A 232 -7.78 -29.18 17.45
C ASN A 232 -7.56 -30.50 18.20
N ALA A 233 -7.57 -31.62 17.47
CA ALA A 233 -7.19 -32.90 17.98
C ALA A 233 -6.50 -33.74 16.90
N SER A 234 -5.51 -34.57 17.28
CA SER A 234 -4.85 -35.51 16.39
C SER A 234 -4.62 -36.84 17.09
N HIS A 235 -4.56 -37.90 16.28
CA HIS A 235 -4.38 -39.27 16.77
C HIS A 235 -3.58 -40.10 15.77
N PRO A 236 -2.55 -40.86 16.19
CA PRO A 236 -1.91 -41.87 15.37
C PRO A 236 -2.87 -43.04 15.09
N LEU A 237 -3.02 -43.42 13.83
CA LEU A 237 -3.91 -44.49 13.39
C LEU A 237 -3.21 -45.88 13.33
N GLY A 238 -1.88 -45.89 13.56
CA GLY A 238 -1.05 -47.08 13.40
C GLY A 238 -0.29 -47.09 12.07
N ASP A 239 0.68 -47.97 11.97
CA ASP A 239 1.54 -48.14 10.78
C ASP A 239 0.92 -49.18 9.83
N ALA A 240 -0.06 -48.75 9.04
CA ALA A 240 -0.81 -49.60 8.13
C ALA A 240 0.01 -50.13 6.94
N PHE A 241 1.16 -49.50 6.64
CA PHE A 241 1.99 -49.78 5.47
C PHE A 241 3.41 -50.23 5.81
N ASP A 242 3.71 -50.55 7.11
CA ASP A 242 5.05 -50.89 7.59
C ASP A 242 6.11 -49.80 7.23
N ALA A 243 5.67 -48.54 7.21
CA ALA A 243 6.52 -47.39 6.90
C ALA A 243 7.48 -47.03 8.04
N GLY A 244 7.29 -47.58 9.23
CA GLY A 244 8.07 -47.31 10.43
C GLY A 244 7.59 -46.09 11.22
N THR A 245 6.58 -45.39 10.71
CA THR A 245 5.87 -44.26 11.34
C THR A 245 4.37 -44.43 11.15
N PRO A 246 3.55 -44.16 12.19
CA PRO A 246 2.10 -44.30 12.07
C PRO A 246 1.48 -43.22 11.16
N ALA A 247 0.44 -43.60 10.43
CA ALA A 247 -0.46 -42.62 9.84
C ALA A 247 -1.14 -41.80 10.95
N THR A 248 -1.40 -40.52 10.68
CA THR A 248 -1.98 -39.60 11.67
C THR A 248 -3.20 -38.92 11.10
N VAL A 249 -4.30 -38.90 11.84
CA VAL A 249 -5.46 -38.05 11.52
C VAL A 249 -5.47 -36.82 12.45
N ALA A 250 -5.71 -35.67 11.89
CA ALA A 250 -5.98 -34.44 12.63
C ALA A 250 -7.31 -33.83 12.18
N PHE A 251 -8.05 -33.25 13.09
CA PHE A 251 -9.25 -32.48 12.79
C PHE A 251 -9.41 -31.34 13.79
N GLY A 252 -10.17 -30.35 13.39
CA GLY A 252 -10.42 -29.22 14.26
C GLY A 252 -11.49 -28.28 13.73
N GLY A 253 -11.78 -27.29 14.55
CA GLY A 253 -12.75 -26.26 14.24
C GLY A 253 -12.38 -24.92 14.83
N ASN A 254 -12.88 -23.88 14.19
CA ASN A 254 -12.74 -22.49 14.62
C ASN A 254 -14.11 -21.82 14.61
N ALA A 255 -14.38 -21.03 15.64
CA ALA A 255 -15.45 -20.05 15.64
C ALA A 255 -14.87 -18.68 16.00
N SER A 256 -15.09 -17.67 15.18
CA SER A 256 -14.57 -16.34 15.44
C SER A 256 -15.52 -15.24 15.00
N GLY A 257 -15.33 -14.07 15.58
CA GLY A 257 -16.01 -12.86 15.15
C GLY A 257 -15.03 -11.70 15.09
N GLU A 258 -15.22 -10.85 14.12
CA GLU A 258 -14.43 -9.63 13.97
C GLU A 258 -15.31 -8.43 13.72
N THR A 259 -14.89 -7.29 14.24
CA THR A 259 -15.53 -6.00 13.99
C THR A 259 -14.46 -5.02 13.53
N PHE A 260 -14.84 -4.19 12.59
CA PHE A 260 -14.03 -3.08 12.09
C PHE A 260 -14.84 -1.81 12.18
N ARG A 261 -14.23 -0.76 12.70
CA ARG A 261 -14.81 0.57 12.73
C ARG A 261 -13.72 1.59 12.44
N ASN A 262 -13.97 2.44 11.46
CA ASN A 262 -13.14 3.60 11.15
C ASN A 262 -14.08 4.81 11.07
N TRP A 263 -13.74 5.91 11.74
CA TRP A 263 -14.55 7.11 11.74
C TRP A 263 -13.70 8.37 11.83
N THR A 264 -14.20 9.43 11.24
CA THR A 264 -13.62 10.76 11.32
C THR A 264 -14.16 11.51 12.53
N THR A 265 -13.41 12.47 13.02
CA THR A 265 -13.81 13.38 14.09
C THR A 265 -14.19 14.74 13.49
N PRO A 266 -14.80 15.67 14.25
CA PRO A 266 -15.07 17.02 13.77
C PRO A 266 -13.84 17.80 13.28
N TYR A 267 -12.63 17.41 13.68
CA TYR A 267 -11.40 17.99 13.12
C TYR A 267 -11.19 17.64 11.64
N ASN A 268 -11.74 16.51 11.19
CA ASN A 268 -11.70 16.18 9.76
C ASN A 268 -12.52 17.17 8.92
N ASP A 269 -13.69 17.57 9.40
CA ASP A 269 -14.59 18.49 8.68
C ASP A 269 -13.93 19.85 8.48
N LEU A 270 -13.16 20.31 9.49
CA LEU A 270 -12.40 21.56 9.44
C LEU A 270 -11.17 21.52 8.52
N THR A 271 -10.77 20.32 8.10
CA THR A 271 -9.56 20.08 7.30
C THR A 271 -9.84 19.31 5.99
N SER A 272 -11.09 18.98 5.72
CA SER A 272 -11.47 18.06 4.64
C SER A 272 -11.13 18.60 3.25
N ALA A 273 -11.32 19.89 3.01
CA ALA A 273 -10.93 20.52 1.75
C ALA A 273 -9.41 20.46 1.54
N ALA A 274 -8.65 20.70 2.62
CA ALA A 274 -7.20 20.68 2.60
C ALA A 274 -6.58 19.27 2.57
N THR A 275 -7.24 18.29 3.14
CA THR A 275 -6.71 16.92 3.26
C THR A 275 -7.24 15.97 2.20
N GLY A 276 -8.33 16.34 1.52
CA GLY A 276 -9.04 15.45 0.59
C GLY A 276 -9.65 14.21 1.25
N LEU A 277 -9.68 14.16 2.58
CA LEU A 277 -10.27 13.07 3.34
C LEU A 277 -11.78 13.33 3.46
N SER A 278 -12.57 12.63 2.67
CA SER A 278 -14.02 12.61 2.84
C SER A 278 -14.40 11.87 4.13
N ASP A 279 -15.60 12.15 4.68
CA ASP A 279 -16.17 11.41 5.79
C ASP A 279 -16.22 9.91 5.50
N SER A 280 -15.25 9.18 6.01
CA SER A 280 -15.11 7.74 5.77
C SER A 280 -15.57 6.92 6.98
N ASN A 281 -16.77 7.22 7.52
CA ASN A 281 -17.34 6.47 8.62
C ASN A 281 -17.73 5.06 8.16
N VAL A 282 -16.85 4.09 8.40
CA VAL A 282 -17.04 2.68 8.06
C VAL A 282 -17.27 1.88 9.32
N SER A 283 -18.28 1.02 9.32
CA SER A 283 -18.47 0.05 10.38
C SER A 283 -18.94 -1.26 9.78
N GLY A 284 -18.30 -2.36 10.15
CA GLY A 284 -18.65 -3.69 9.70
C GLY A 284 -18.33 -4.75 10.75
N SER A 285 -19.02 -5.88 10.66
CA SER A 285 -18.74 -7.05 11.50
C SER A 285 -19.06 -8.32 10.75
N ARG A 286 -18.37 -9.41 11.08
CA ARG A 286 -18.70 -10.73 10.57
C ARG A 286 -18.41 -11.83 11.58
N LYS A 287 -19.07 -12.97 11.38
CA LYS A 287 -18.82 -14.22 12.09
C LYS A 287 -18.25 -15.23 11.11
N ILE A 288 -17.31 -16.01 11.61
CA ILE A 288 -16.59 -17.03 10.83
C ILE A 288 -16.69 -18.34 11.58
N GLN A 289 -17.02 -19.42 10.89
CA GLN A 289 -17.00 -20.78 11.40
C GLN A 289 -16.19 -21.63 10.42
N ALA A 290 -15.31 -22.47 10.92
CA ALA A 290 -14.52 -23.34 10.08
C ALA A 290 -14.36 -24.72 10.69
N ALA A 291 -14.21 -25.72 9.84
CA ALA A 291 -13.83 -27.06 10.22
C ALA A 291 -12.79 -27.60 9.23
N PHE A 292 -11.88 -28.42 9.70
CA PHE A 292 -10.89 -29.07 8.85
C PHE A 292 -10.64 -30.52 9.29
N ILE A 293 -10.15 -31.29 8.32
CA ILE A 293 -9.60 -32.62 8.52
C ILE A 293 -8.30 -32.74 7.74
N GLU A 294 -7.32 -33.42 8.31
CA GLU A 294 -6.03 -33.73 7.69
C GLU A 294 -5.66 -35.18 7.98
N LEU A 295 -5.13 -35.84 6.97
CA LEU A 295 -4.66 -37.22 7.06
C LEU A 295 -3.23 -37.27 6.49
N ASP A 296 -2.29 -37.57 7.35
CA ASP A 296 -0.89 -37.82 7.00
C ASP A 296 -0.65 -39.35 6.95
N VAL A 297 -0.19 -39.82 5.79
CA VAL A 297 -0.05 -41.26 5.50
C VAL A 297 1.37 -41.55 4.99
N PRO A 298 2.25 -42.02 5.85
CA PRO A 298 3.51 -42.64 5.43
C PRO A 298 3.21 -43.98 4.73
N VAL A 299 3.44 -44.04 3.39
CA VAL A 299 3.19 -45.25 2.58
C VAL A 299 4.41 -46.16 2.57
N MET A 300 5.59 -45.58 2.73
CA MET A 300 6.87 -46.27 2.94
C MET A 300 7.84 -45.33 3.67
N LYS A 301 8.95 -45.85 4.20
CA LYS A 301 9.95 -45.05 4.94
C LYS A 301 10.41 -43.80 4.19
N SER A 302 10.34 -43.85 2.86
CA SER A 302 10.79 -42.78 1.98
C SER A 302 9.65 -41.98 1.32
N LEU A 303 8.39 -42.33 1.57
CA LEU A 303 7.25 -41.73 0.85
C LEU A 303 6.09 -41.42 1.79
N ASP A 304 5.76 -40.12 1.90
CA ASP A 304 4.66 -39.61 2.70
C ASP A 304 3.64 -38.90 1.82
N PHE A 305 2.36 -39.07 2.11
CA PHE A 305 1.25 -38.32 1.55
C PHE A 305 0.50 -37.59 2.66
N ASP A 306 0.17 -36.32 2.42
CA ASP A 306 -0.69 -35.52 3.28
C ASP A 306 -1.88 -35.03 2.46
N VAL A 307 -3.09 -35.27 2.95
CA VAL A 307 -4.34 -34.81 2.32
C VAL A 307 -5.14 -34.07 3.38
N SER A 308 -5.55 -32.86 3.05
CA SER A 308 -6.37 -32.06 3.97
C SER A 308 -7.48 -31.32 3.22
N ASP A 309 -8.57 -31.08 3.94
CA ASP A 309 -9.68 -30.25 3.49
C ASP A 309 -10.15 -29.36 4.61
N ARG A 310 -10.45 -28.10 4.26
CA ARG A 310 -10.97 -27.09 5.17
C ARG A 310 -12.15 -26.39 4.55
N GLN A 311 -13.25 -26.33 5.30
CA GLN A 311 -14.41 -25.55 4.96
C GLN A 311 -14.54 -24.37 5.91
N ASP A 312 -14.72 -23.16 5.34
CA ASP A 312 -14.93 -21.92 6.08
C ASP A 312 -16.28 -21.32 5.68
N ARG A 313 -17.08 -20.90 6.66
CA ARG A 313 -18.36 -20.23 6.48
C ARG A 313 -18.30 -18.84 7.08
N TYR A 314 -18.48 -17.85 6.24
CA TYR A 314 -18.54 -16.43 6.56
C TYR A 314 -19.97 -15.91 6.53
N SER A 315 -20.34 -15.05 7.47
CA SER A 315 -21.70 -14.50 7.56
C SER A 315 -22.04 -13.49 6.46
N ASP A 316 -21.04 -12.97 5.77
CA ASP A 316 -21.17 -11.90 4.75
C ASP A 316 -21.16 -12.42 3.31
N PHE A 317 -20.22 -13.27 2.91
CA PHE A 317 -20.11 -13.71 1.52
C PHE A 317 -20.31 -15.22 1.30
N GLY A 318 -20.54 -16.01 2.37
CA GLY A 318 -20.90 -17.42 2.23
C GLY A 318 -19.79 -18.41 2.59
N THR A 319 -19.68 -19.51 1.87
CA THR A 319 -18.82 -20.66 2.20
C THR A 319 -17.73 -20.86 1.17
N THR A 320 -16.52 -21.19 1.65
CA THR A 320 -15.38 -21.63 0.83
C THR A 320 -14.93 -23.02 1.25
N ASN A 321 -14.42 -23.78 0.30
CA ASN A 321 -13.82 -25.09 0.53
C ASN A 321 -12.42 -25.14 -0.05
N ASN A 322 -11.44 -25.61 0.72
CA ASN A 322 -10.02 -25.57 0.37
C ASN A 322 -9.37 -26.91 0.65
N ALA A 323 -9.12 -27.64 -0.42
CA ALA A 323 -8.42 -28.91 -0.38
C ALA A 323 -6.91 -28.72 -0.63
N LYS A 324 -6.11 -29.59 -0.03
CA LYS A 324 -4.65 -29.65 -0.25
C LYS A 324 -4.19 -31.10 -0.29
N VAL A 325 -3.27 -31.38 -1.21
CA VAL A 325 -2.52 -32.65 -1.29
C VAL A 325 -1.04 -32.32 -1.32
N LYS A 326 -0.26 -33.02 -0.51
CA LYS A 326 1.21 -32.97 -0.51
C LYS A 326 1.78 -34.35 -0.70
N VAL A 327 2.94 -34.42 -1.31
CA VAL A 327 3.77 -35.62 -1.40
C VAL A 327 5.21 -35.28 -1.07
N ARG A 328 5.84 -36.10 -0.27
CA ARG A 328 7.28 -36.06 0.01
C ARG A 328 7.87 -37.45 -0.28
N TRP A 329 8.84 -37.48 -1.18
CA TRP A 329 9.53 -38.69 -1.56
C TRP A 329 11.04 -38.52 -1.39
N GLN A 330 11.65 -39.39 -0.59
CA GLN A 330 13.08 -39.40 -0.30
C GLN A 330 13.70 -40.71 -0.82
N PRO A 331 13.94 -40.81 -2.16
CA PRO A 331 14.48 -42.04 -2.75
C PRO A 331 15.91 -42.36 -2.30
N LEU A 332 16.67 -41.35 -1.90
CA LEU A 332 18.03 -41.45 -1.39
C LEU A 332 18.15 -40.55 -0.16
N ASP A 333 19.07 -40.89 0.76
CA ASP A 333 19.31 -40.07 1.96
C ASP A 333 19.66 -38.62 1.62
N MET A 334 20.32 -38.40 0.49
CA MET A 334 20.73 -37.08 0.01
C MET A 334 19.70 -36.38 -0.87
N LEU A 335 18.59 -37.01 -1.24
CA LEU A 335 17.63 -36.48 -2.20
C LEU A 335 16.20 -36.56 -1.69
N THR A 336 15.54 -35.42 -1.57
CA THR A 336 14.10 -35.35 -1.33
C THR A 336 13.41 -34.62 -2.49
N VAL A 337 12.37 -35.22 -3.03
CA VAL A 337 11.44 -34.59 -3.97
C VAL A 337 10.13 -34.32 -3.23
N ARG A 338 9.59 -33.12 -3.39
CA ARG A 338 8.33 -32.72 -2.79
C ARG A 338 7.42 -32.03 -3.80
N GLY A 339 6.12 -32.22 -3.61
CA GLY A 339 5.13 -31.52 -4.42
C GLY A 339 3.88 -31.23 -3.64
N SER A 340 3.20 -30.16 -3.98
CA SER A 340 1.90 -29.84 -3.43
C SER A 340 0.95 -29.24 -4.46
N ALA A 341 -0.34 -29.52 -4.31
CA ALA A 341 -1.41 -28.84 -5.01
C ALA A 341 -2.49 -28.44 -4.02
N SER A 342 -2.91 -27.20 -4.03
CA SER A 342 -3.91 -26.70 -3.09
C SER A 342 -4.79 -25.63 -3.70
N THR A 343 -5.98 -25.47 -3.13
CA THR A 343 -6.81 -24.28 -3.31
C THR A 343 -6.70 -23.38 -2.09
N GLY A 344 -7.01 -22.11 -2.25
CA GLY A 344 -7.06 -21.12 -1.18
C GLY A 344 -8.05 -20.02 -1.49
N PHE A 345 -8.32 -19.16 -0.53
CA PHE A 345 -9.17 -18.00 -0.73
C PHE A 345 -8.70 -16.80 0.10
N ARG A 346 -9.17 -15.62 -0.29
CA ARG A 346 -9.10 -14.39 0.53
C ARG A 346 -10.49 -13.79 0.64
N ALA A 347 -10.97 -13.63 1.86
CA ALA A 347 -12.21 -12.91 2.13
C ALA A 347 -12.07 -11.42 1.74
N PRO A 348 -13.10 -10.76 1.19
CA PRO A 348 -13.13 -9.32 1.11
C PRO A 348 -12.91 -8.71 2.50
N THR A 349 -12.21 -7.60 2.61
CA THR A 349 -12.09 -6.89 3.88
C THR A 349 -13.43 -6.25 4.25
N LEU A 350 -13.66 -5.99 5.55
CA LEU A 350 -14.86 -5.27 5.97
C LEU A 350 -14.94 -3.86 5.35
N PHE A 351 -13.78 -3.25 5.07
CA PHE A 351 -13.71 -2.00 4.30
C PHE A 351 -14.19 -2.17 2.85
N ASN A 352 -13.74 -3.24 2.16
CA ASN A 352 -14.20 -3.52 0.79
C ASN A 352 -15.72 -3.70 0.70
N LEU A 353 -16.34 -4.23 1.77
CA LEU A 353 -17.78 -4.48 1.81
C LEU A 353 -18.59 -3.24 2.21
N TYR A 354 -18.14 -2.50 3.24
CA TYR A 354 -18.97 -1.55 3.97
C TYR A 354 -18.50 -0.10 3.88
N ALA A 355 -17.42 0.22 3.14
CA ALA A 355 -17.02 1.61 2.95
C ALA A 355 -18.18 2.43 2.36
N PRO A 356 -18.54 3.60 2.93
CA PRO A 356 -19.61 4.42 2.40
C PRO A 356 -19.27 4.89 0.98
N PRO A 357 -20.28 5.11 0.13
CA PRO A 357 -20.04 5.67 -1.18
C PRO A 357 -19.59 7.14 -1.07
N PHE A 358 -18.58 7.50 -1.85
CA PHE A 358 -18.10 8.88 -1.97
C PHE A 358 -17.66 9.17 -3.39
N LEU A 359 -17.70 10.45 -3.75
CA LEU A 359 -17.21 10.92 -5.04
C LEU A 359 -15.77 11.42 -4.91
N SER A 360 -14.98 11.12 -5.91
CA SER A 360 -13.63 11.67 -6.05
C SER A 360 -13.28 11.75 -7.54
N ALA A 361 -12.23 12.51 -7.86
CA ALA A 361 -11.67 12.47 -9.19
C ALA A 361 -11.35 11.03 -9.61
N ALA A 362 -11.79 10.65 -10.80
CA ALA A 362 -11.44 9.36 -11.37
C ALA A 362 -9.95 9.44 -11.77
N SER A 363 -9.09 8.82 -10.98
CA SER A 363 -7.65 8.78 -11.27
C SER A 363 -7.40 8.10 -12.62
N GLY A 364 -6.47 8.63 -13.41
CA GLY A 364 -6.06 8.03 -14.68
C GLY A 364 -6.27 8.90 -15.92
N GLY A 365 -6.39 10.23 -15.75
CA GLY A 365 -6.43 11.16 -16.87
C GLY A 365 -7.79 11.82 -17.12
N THR A 366 -7.96 12.37 -18.30
CA THR A 366 -9.22 12.98 -18.73
C THR A 366 -10.21 11.93 -19.22
N MET A 367 -11.49 12.29 -19.30
CA MET A 367 -12.54 11.41 -19.88
C MET A 367 -12.27 11.07 -21.36
N GLY A 368 -11.39 11.82 -22.01
CA GLY A 368 -10.98 11.59 -23.40
C GLY A 368 -9.88 10.57 -23.59
N ASP A 369 -9.19 10.17 -22.54
CA ASP A 369 -8.04 9.28 -22.65
C ASP A 369 -8.46 7.87 -23.12
N GLY A 370 -8.09 7.54 -24.35
CA GLY A 370 -8.46 6.28 -24.99
C GLY A 370 -9.91 6.20 -25.48
N ASN A 371 -10.74 7.20 -25.23
CA ASN A 371 -12.14 7.20 -25.62
C ASN A 371 -12.29 7.41 -27.15
N PRO A 372 -12.92 6.45 -27.87
CA PRO A 372 -13.07 6.54 -29.32
C PRO A 372 -13.94 7.71 -29.79
N TYR A 373 -14.84 8.20 -28.93
CA TYR A 373 -15.70 9.36 -29.23
C TYR A 373 -15.02 10.71 -28.95
N CYS A 374 -13.81 10.70 -28.42
CA CYS A 374 -13.04 11.90 -28.09
C CYS A 374 -11.94 12.21 -29.12
N GLN A 375 -11.95 11.56 -30.27
CA GLN A 375 -11.04 11.87 -31.36
C GLN A 375 -11.59 13.05 -32.22
N PRO A 376 -10.75 13.90 -32.76
CA PRO A 376 -11.20 14.94 -33.67
C PRO A 376 -12.07 14.39 -34.78
N GLY A 377 -13.30 14.93 -34.91
CA GLY A 377 -14.29 14.47 -35.88
C GLY A 377 -15.21 13.33 -35.44
N SER A 378 -15.01 12.75 -34.24
CA SER A 378 -15.82 11.67 -33.70
C SER A 378 -16.71 12.10 -32.52
N TYR A 379 -16.74 13.40 -32.19
CA TYR A 379 -17.53 13.92 -31.07
C TYR A 379 -19.03 13.61 -31.25
N THR A 380 -19.68 13.29 -30.15
CA THR A 380 -21.13 13.06 -30.06
C THR A 380 -21.78 14.12 -29.18
N ALA A 381 -23.12 14.08 -29.08
CA ALA A 381 -23.85 14.98 -28.17
C ALA A 381 -23.49 14.77 -26.69
N GLU A 382 -23.08 13.55 -26.34
CA GLU A 382 -22.66 13.13 -24.99
C GLU A 382 -21.17 13.38 -24.77
N TRP A 383 -20.34 13.10 -25.78
CA TRP A 383 -18.88 13.24 -25.75
C TRP A 383 -18.45 14.45 -26.58
N THR A 384 -18.62 15.63 -26.01
CA THR A 384 -18.15 16.87 -26.62
C THR A 384 -16.65 17.07 -26.39
N GLN A 385 -16.01 17.96 -27.13
CA GLN A 385 -14.60 18.30 -26.89
C GLN A 385 -14.35 18.75 -25.44
N GLN A 386 -15.27 19.49 -24.85
CA GLN A 386 -15.17 19.97 -23.48
C GLN A 386 -15.31 18.79 -22.47
N THR A 387 -16.25 17.88 -22.70
CA THR A 387 -16.40 16.66 -21.87
C THR A 387 -15.14 15.80 -21.92
N CYS A 388 -14.57 15.63 -23.10
CA CYS A 388 -13.37 14.83 -23.30
C CYS A 388 -12.13 15.42 -22.61
N ALA A 389 -12.05 16.74 -22.48
CA ALA A 389 -10.96 17.44 -21.79
C ALA A 389 -11.14 17.48 -20.26
N ALA A 390 -12.35 17.20 -19.75
CA ALA A 390 -12.64 17.28 -18.34
C ALA A 390 -12.08 16.05 -17.58
N GLN A 391 -11.67 16.28 -16.33
CA GLN A 391 -11.36 15.17 -15.42
C GLN A 391 -12.65 14.46 -15.03
N GLY A 392 -12.65 13.13 -15.17
CA GLY A 392 -13.80 12.31 -14.80
C GLY A 392 -14.00 12.24 -13.29
N ILE A 393 -15.24 12.05 -12.88
CA ILE A 393 -15.63 11.80 -11.49
C ILE A 393 -15.96 10.33 -11.32
N GLY A 394 -15.49 9.70 -10.24
CA GLY A 394 -15.76 8.32 -9.88
C GLY A 394 -16.57 8.23 -8.59
N LEU A 395 -17.57 7.34 -8.57
CA LEU A 395 -18.26 6.89 -7.38
C LEU A 395 -17.48 5.71 -6.79
N TYR A 396 -16.80 5.97 -5.70
CA TYR A 396 -16.04 4.98 -4.93
C TYR A 396 -16.90 4.44 -3.79
N GLY A 397 -16.40 3.43 -3.10
CA GLY A 397 -17.03 2.85 -1.92
C GLY A 397 -16.94 1.34 -1.89
N GLY A 398 -17.55 0.74 -0.87
CA GLY A 398 -17.64 -0.70 -0.69
C GLY A 398 -18.71 -1.33 -1.57
N ASN A 399 -18.71 -2.68 -1.60
CA ASN A 399 -19.71 -3.45 -2.31
C ASN A 399 -20.04 -4.72 -1.51
N THR A 400 -21.23 -4.79 -0.96
CA THR A 400 -21.70 -5.93 -0.16
C THR A 400 -21.97 -7.19 -0.97
N LYS A 401 -21.85 -7.14 -2.31
CA LYS A 401 -22.04 -8.28 -3.23
C LYS A 401 -20.71 -8.96 -3.59
N LEU A 402 -19.59 -8.55 -2.96
CA LEU A 402 -18.28 -9.17 -3.20
C LEU A 402 -18.26 -10.61 -2.72
N ASN A 403 -17.64 -11.46 -3.53
CA ASN A 403 -17.28 -12.82 -3.19
C ASN A 403 -15.81 -12.91 -2.79
N ALA A 404 -15.42 -14.05 -2.23
CA ALA A 404 -14.00 -14.32 -1.95
C ALA A 404 -13.19 -14.38 -3.24
N GLU A 405 -11.96 -13.89 -3.18
CA GLU A 405 -10.94 -14.24 -4.16
C GLU A 405 -10.53 -15.69 -3.94
N THR A 406 -10.24 -16.41 -5.00
CA THR A 406 -9.85 -17.81 -4.93
C THR A 406 -8.48 -18.04 -5.56
N SER A 407 -7.70 -18.96 -5.02
CA SER A 407 -6.41 -19.34 -5.58
C SER A 407 -6.30 -20.83 -5.86
N GLN A 408 -5.46 -21.15 -6.85
CA GLN A 408 -4.94 -22.49 -7.11
C GLN A 408 -3.43 -22.38 -7.05
N ASN A 409 -2.83 -23.19 -6.17
CA ASN A 409 -1.41 -23.17 -5.92
C ASN A 409 -0.82 -24.54 -6.26
N PHE A 410 0.32 -24.53 -6.91
CA PHE A 410 1.07 -25.71 -7.28
C PHE A 410 2.55 -25.47 -6.99
N ASP A 411 3.19 -26.42 -6.31
CA ASP A 411 4.61 -26.40 -5.97
C ASP A 411 5.24 -27.73 -6.30
N LEU A 412 6.47 -27.70 -6.82
CA LEU A 412 7.31 -28.85 -7.08
C LEU A 412 8.75 -28.52 -6.68
N GLY A 413 9.30 -29.24 -5.72
CA GLY A 413 10.62 -28.94 -5.18
C GLY A 413 11.54 -30.15 -5.10
N VAL A 414 12.84 -29.85 -5.14
CA VAL A 414 13.91 -30.81 -4.96
C VAL A 414 14.85 -30.27 -3.90
N VAL A 415 15.13 -31.11 -2.89
CA VAL A 415 16.13 -30.83 -1.87
C VAL A 415 17.27 -31.84 -2.03
N ILE A 416 18.49 -31.34 -2.18
CA ILE A 416 19.70 -32.15 -2.35
C ILE A 416 20.64 -31.82 -1.20
N GLN A 417 21.06 -32.85 -0.46
CA GLN A 417 22.05 -32.77 0.62
C GLN A 417 23.21 -33.72 0.32
N PRO A 418 24.12 -33.37 -0.59
CA PRO A 418 25.17 -34.27 -1.08
C PRO A 418 26.22 -34.57 -0.01
N ILE A 419 26.39 -33.69 0.96
CA ILE A 419 27.23 -33.81 2.15
C ILE A 419 26.47 -33.20 3.35
N GLU A 420 26.83 -33.60 4.57
CA GLU A 420 26.12 -33.17 5.80
C GLU A 420 25.96 -31.66 5.94
N ASN A 421 26.90 -30.90 5.43
CA ASN A 421 26.99 -29.44 5.63
C ASN A 421 26.47 -28.62 4.46
N LEU A 422 25.99 -29.24 3.36
CA LEU A 422 25.50 -28.55 2.16
C LEU A 422 24.08 -28.98 1.86
N GLY A 423 23.15 -28.04 1.99
CA GLY A 423 21.75 -28.18 1.56
C GLY A 423 21.46 -27.27 0.36
N ILE A 424 20.89 -27.82 -0.70
CA ILE A 424 20.44 -27.10 -1.89
C ILE A 424 18.96 -27.41 -2.09
N THR A 425 18.13 -26.37 -2.18
CA THR A 425 16.72 -26.50 -2.46
C THR A 425 16.37 -25.69 -3.69
N LEU A 426 15.63 -26.30 -4.61
CA LEU A 426 15.06 -25.63 -5.78
C LEU A 426 13.58 -25.99 -5.87
N ASP A 427 12.72 -24.99 -5.74
CA ASP A 427 11.28 -25.13 -5.84
C ASP A 427 10.75 -24.33 -7.04
N TYR A 428 9.91 -24.96 -7.85
CA TYR A 428 9.06 -24.29 -8.82
C TYR A 428 7.70 -24.04 -8.18
N TYR A 429 7.19 -22.83 -8.32
CA TYR A 429 5.84 -22.49 -7.89
C TYR A 429 4.99 -21.94 -9.03
N ARG A 430 3.68 -22.18 -8.94
CA ARG A 430 2.66 -21.56 -9.78
C ARG A 430 1.44 -21.22 -8.94
N ILE A 431 1.01 -19.95 -9.03
CA ILE A 431 -0.16 -19.44 -8.33
C ILE A 431 -1.09 -18.80 -9.36
N LEU A 432 -2.34 -19.22 -9.35
CA LEU A 432 -3.43 -18.62 -10.13
C LEU A 432 -4.45 -18.05 -9.15
N LEU A 433 -4.54 -16.72 -9.10
CA LEU A 433 -5.53 -15.99 -8.31
C LEU A 433 -6.66 -15.54 -9.24
N LYS A 434 -7.91 -15.78 -8.84
CA LYS A 434 -9.14 -15.43 -9.59
C LYS A 434 -10.06 -14.58 -8.73
N ASN A 435 -10.96 -13.84 -9.38
CA ASN A 435 -11.95 -12.97 -8.74
C ASN A 435 -11.29 -11.92 -7.83
N THR A 436 -10.15 -11.35 -8.25
CA THR A 436 -9.45 -10.33 -7.45
C THR A 436 -10.37 -9.15 -7.16
N VAL A 437 -10.40 -8.73 -5.91
CA VAL A 437 -11.20 -7.59 -5.47
C VAL A 437 -10.43 -6.30 -5.80
N SER A 438 -10.85 -5.63 -6.85
CA SER A 438 -10.25 -4.40 -7.33
C SER A 438 -11.31 -3.43 -7.87
N ARG A 439 -10.88 -2.30 -8.40
CA ARG A 439 -11.74 -1.34 -9.09
C ARG A 439 -11.40 -1.38 -10.57
N ILE A 440 -12.42 -1.35 -11.44
CA ILE A 440 -12.17 -1.24 -12.88
C ILE A 440 -11.45 0.09 -13.14
N PRO A 441 -10.32 0.12 -13.87
CA PRO A 441 -9.62 1.36 -14.19
C PRO A 441 -10.51 2.36 -14.93
N ALA A 442 -10.41 3.64 -14.60
CA ALA A 442 -11.17 4.68 -15.30
C ALA A 442 -10.85 4.70 -16.80
N SER A 443 -9.58 4.52 -17.15
CA SER A 443 -9.12 4.43 -18.55
C SER A 443 -9.77 3.27 -19.33
N ALA A 444 -10.08 2.16 -18.67
CA ALA A 444 -10.80 1.07 -19.31
C ALA A 444 -12.26 1.44 -19.59
N VAL A 445 -12.92 2.10 -18.63
CA VAL A 445 -14.33 2.52 -18.77
C VAL A 445 -14.46 3.58 -19.87
N TYR A 446 -13.59 4.57 -19.88
CA TYR A 446 -13.60 5.63 -20.92
C TYR A 446 -13.09 5.12 -22.27
N GLY A 447 -12.13 4.20 -22.29
CA GLY A 447 -11.57 3.62 -23.52
C GLY A 447 -12.55 2.72 -24.29
N ASP A 448 -13.53 2.12 -23.61
CA ASP A 448 -14.60 1.33 -24.25
C ASP A 448 -15.95 1.58 -23.56
N PRO A 449 -16.54 2.78 -23.77
CA PRO A 449 -17.79 3.16 -23.11
C PRO A 449 -18.99 2.28 -23.50
N ASN A 450 -18.94 1.58 -24.63
CA ASN A 450 -19.98 0.66 -25.03
C ASN A 450 -20.01 -0.60 -24.18
N THR A 451 -18.87 -1.25 -23.99
CA THR A 451 -18.73 -2.43 -23.12
C THR A 451 -19.02 -2.07 -21.66
N PHE A 452 -18.59 -0.89 -21.22
CA PHE A 452 -18.75 -0.42 -19.84
C PHE A 452 -19.93 0.52 -19.62
N SER A 453 -20.96 0.49 -20.51
CA SER A 453 -22.13 1.37 -20.41
C SER A 453 -22.84 1.32 -19.05
N ASN A 454 -22.87 0.15 -18.40
CA ASN A 454 -23.43 -0.01 -17.05
C ASN A 454 -22.62 0.66 -15.94
N TYR A 455 -21.37 1.02 -16.20
CA TYR A 455 -20.51 1.72 -15.27
C TYR A 455 -20.51 3.25 -15.46
N ILE A 456 -21.10 3.73 -16.56
CA ILE A 456 -21.23 5.14 -16.87
C ILE A 456 -22.63 5.59 -16.47
N VAL A 457 -22.71 6.55 -15.58
CA VAL A 457 -23.98 7.13 -15.10
C VAL A 457 -24.08 8.56 -15.58
N THR A 458 -25.08 8.84 -16.40
CA THR A 458 -25.41 10.19 -16.87
C THR A 458 -26.79 10.60 -16.37
N ALA A 459 -27.20 11.83 -16.64
CA ALA A 459 -28.54 12.31 -16.32
C ALA A 459 -29.65 11.43 -16.94
N THR A 460 -29.37 10.78 -18.06
CA THR A 460 -30.36 10.06 -18.87
C THR A 460 -30.08 8.56 -18.98
N SER A 461 -28.92 8.09 -18.56
CA SER A 461 -28.51 6.69 -18.74
C SER A 461 -27.76 6.14 -17.52
N GLY A 462 -27.74 4.80 -17.41
CA GLY A 462 -27.04 4.08 -16.36
C GLY A 462 -27.94 3.69 -15.17
N GLN A 463 -27.38 2.90 -14.24
CA GLN A 463 -28.11 2.30 -13.11
C GLN A 463 -28.78 3.32 -12.18
N TYR A 464 -28.33 4.58 -12.18
CA TYR A 464 -28.79 5.65 -11.30
C TYR A 464 -29.31 6.86 -12.08
N ALA A 465 -29.73 6.67 -13.35
CA ALA A 465 -30.29 7.74 -14.16
C ALA A 465 -31.41 8.49 -13.42
N GLY A 466 -31.33 9.80 -13.36
CA GLY A 466 -32.30 10.66 -12.67
C GLY A 466 -32.19 10.71 -11.13
N THR A 467 -31.18 10.05 -10.51
CA THR A 467 -31.08 9.92 -9.05
C THR A 467 -29.75 10.45 -8.49
N LEU A 468 -29.12 11.44 -9.11
CA LEU A 468 -27.94 12.07 -8.52
C LEU A 468 -28.29 12.68 -7.14
N PRO A 469 -27.64 12.27 -6.05
CA PRO A 469 -27.71 13.00 -4.80
C PRO A 469 -27.28 14.47 -5.03
N PRO A 470 -27.85 15.44 -4.31
CA PRO A 470 -27.48 16.85 -4.43
C PRO A 470 -25.97 17.11 -4.34
N THR A 471 -25.28 16.40 -3.45
CA THR A 471 -23.83 16.46 -3.25
C THR A 471 -23.02 16.02 -4.49
N ILE A 472 -23.57 15.14 -5.32
CA ILE A 472 -22.94 14.70 -6.56
C ILE A 472 -23.12 15.73 -7.66
N ALA A 473 -24.30 16.35 -7.73
CA ALA A 473 -24.56 17.42 -8.68
C ALA A 473 -23.66 18.64 -8.44
N GLU A 474 -23.43 18.99 -7.17
CA GLU A 474 -22.53 20.08 -6.78
C GLU A 474 -21.06 19.76 -7.11
N ALA A 475 -20.58 18.57 -6.77
CA ALA A 475 -19.20 18.15 -7.01
C ALA A 475 -18.84 18.04 -8.51
N SER A 476 -19.83 17.78 -9.37
CA SER A 476 -19.65 17.65 -10.82
C SER A 476 -19.89 18.96 -11.60
N ASN A 477 -20.15 20.08 -10.91
CA ASN A 477 -20.59 21.35 -11.53
C ASN A 477 -21.80 21.16 -12.45
N CYS A 478 -22.65 20.20 -12.15
CA CYS A 478 -23.80 19.78 -12.94
C CYS A 478 -25.12 20.30 -12.37
N THR A 479 -25.21 21.57 -12.08
CA THR A 479 -26.46 22.21 -11.67
C THR A 479 -26.98 23.15 -12.75
N PRO A 480 -28.18 22.93 -13.32
CA PRO A 480 -29.09 21.80 -13.05
C PRO A 480 -28.59 20.49 -13.71
N TYR A 481 -28.86 19.35 -13.06
CA TYR A 481 -28.53 18.02 -13.59
C TYR A 481 -29.42 17.66 -14.80
N THR A 482 -29.18 18.34 -15.90
CA THR A 482 -29.98 18.16 -17.14
C THR A 482 -29.11 17.95 -18.37
N ALA A 483 -27.79 18.23 -18.26
CA ALA A 483 -26.91 18.03 -19.40
C ALA A 483 -26.46 16.56 -19.50
N PRO A 484 -26.45 15.96 -20.69
CA PRO A 484 -25.97 14.59 -20.90
C PRO A 484 -24.49 14.40 -20.52
N THR A 485 -23.73 15.49 -20.42
CA THR A 485 -22.33 15.52 -20.01
C THR A 485 -22.13 15.42 -18.49
N CYS A 486 -23.21 15.59 -17.72
CA CYS A 486 -23.18 15.47 -16.27
C CYS A 486 -23.24 14.00 -15.86
N GLY A 487 -22.19 13.49 -15.27
CA GLY A 487 -22.18 12.09 -14.84
C GLY A 487 -20.95 11.69 -14.06
N TYR A 488 -20.93 10.46 -13.68
CA TYR A 488 -19.82 9.81 -13.00
C TYR A 488 -19.67 8.37 -13.47
N ILE A 489 -18.52 7.79 -13.22
CA ILE A 489 -18.31 6.35 -13.43
C ILE A 489 -18.35 5.61 -12.09
N ILE A 490 -18.88 4.38 -12.11
CA ILE A 490 -18.93 3.51 -10.93
C ILE A 490 -17.54 2.89 -10.75
N ARG A 491 -16.89 3.23 -9.64
CA ARG A 491 -15.58 2.71 -9.23
C ARG A 491 -15.61 2.03 -7.87
N GLN A 492 -16.74 1.45 -7.50
CA GLN A 492 -16.83 0.59 -6.33
C GLN A 492 -16.01 -0.69 -6.52
N TYR A 493 -15.65 -1.35 -5.41
CA TYR A 493 -14.97 -2.63 -5.48
C TYR A 493 -15.80 -3.69 -6.18
N ALA A 494 -15.15 -4.53 -6.97
CA ALA A 494 -15.76 -5.65 -7.71
C ALA A 494 -14.79 -6.83 -7.81
N ASN A 495 -15.32 -8.04 -8.00
CA ASN A 495 -14.51 -9.22 -8.32
C ASN A 495 -14.25 -9.23 -9.82
N THR A 496 -13.15 -8.65 -10.27
CA THR A 496 -12.99 -8.30 -11.70
C THR A 496 -11.81 -8.96 -12.39
N GLY A 497 -10.79 -9.38 -11.64
CA GLY A 497 -9.52 -9.71 -12.26
C GLY A 497 -8.97 -11.10 -11.95
N ARG A 498 -7.83 -11.37 -12.53
CA ARG A 498 -7.02 -12.56 -12.23
C ARG A 498 -5.54 -12.23 -12.27
N ILE A 499 -4.76 -12.95 -11.47
CA ILE A 499 -3.30 -12.88 -11.47
C ILE A 499 -2.76 -14.30 -11.67
N THR A 500 -1.75 -14.45 -12.52
CA THR A 500 -1.00 -15.70 -12.67
C THR A 500 0.48 -15.40 -12.47
N THR A 501 1.11 -16.08 -11.54
CA THR A 501 2.55 -15.98 -11.31
C THR A 501 3.19 -17.35 -11.28
N ASP A 502 4.34 -17.48 -11.96
CA ASP A 502 5.18 -18.67 -11.97
C ASP A 502 6.62 -18.25 -11.70
N GLY A 503 7.38 -19.09 -11.00
CA GLY A 503 8.78 -18.79 -10.72
C GLY A 503 9.52 -19.95 -10.07
N PHE A 504 10.76 -19.68 -9.71
CA PHE A 504 11.64 -20.61 -9.02
C PHE A 504 12.22 -19.95 -7.78
N ASP A 505 12.24 -20.68 -6.68
CA ASP A 505 12.95 -20.31 -5.46
C ASP A 505 14.18 -21.21 -5.31
N LEU A 506 15.34 -20.60 -5.10
CA LEU A 506 16.61 -21.25 -4.85
C LEU A 506 17.10 -20.94 -3.45
N SER A 507 17.40 -21.97 -2.66
CA SER A 507 18.07 -21.82 -1.37
C SER A 507 19.31 -22.72 -1.35
N VAL A 508 20.46 -22.16 -0.96
CA VAL A 508 21.70 -22.89 -0.74
C VAL A 508 22.24 -22.52 0.62
N GLN A 509 22.46 -23.53 1.46
CA GLN A 509 23.05 -23.39 2.78
C GLN A 509 24.29 -24.25 2.86
N TYR A 510 25.43 -23.65 3.20
CA TYR A 510 26.68 -24.36 3.39
C TYR A 510 27.35 -23.96 4.70
N SER A 511 27.87 -24.93 5.42
CA SER A 511 28.62 -24.68 6.64
C SER A 511 29.95 -25.40 6.63
N GLN A 512 31.06 -24.64 6.64
CA GLN A 512 32.41 -25.18 6.57
C GLN A 512 33.16 -24.94 7.87
N HIS A 513 33.67 -26.02 8.47
CA HIS A 513 34.57 -25.95 9.61
C HIS A 513 36.00 -25.92 9.14
N THR A 514 36.76 -24.91 9.53
CA THR A 514 38.17 -24.72 9.20
C THR A 514 39.00 -24.47 10.45
N PRO A 515 40.34 -24.59 10.38
CA PRO A 515 41.21 -24.24 11.50
C PRO A 515 41.08 -22.81 12.00
N ILE A 516 40.65 -21.88 11.11
CA ILE A 516 40.45 -20.47 11.45
C ILE A 516 39.02 -20.12 11.90
N GLY A 517 38.13 -21.11 11.94
CA GLY A 517 36.75 -20.94 12.39
C GLY A 517 35.72 -21.58 11.45
N THR A 518 34.46 -21.34 11.74
CA THR A 518 33.32 -21.84 10.98
C THR A 518 32.82 -20.75 10.04
N PHE A 519 32.71 -21.06 8.76
CA PHE A 519 32.01 -20.24 7.76
C PHE A 519 30.61 -20.81 7.56
N ARG A 520 29.64 -19.95 7.47
CA ARG A 520 28.28 -20.28 7.08
C ARG A 520 27.89 -19.37 5.91
N GLU A 521 27.43 -20.00 4.85
CA GLU A 521 27.04 -19.37 3.61
C GLU A 521 25.57 -19.66 3.34
N ASP A 522 24.78 -18.64 3.16
CA ASP A 522 23.35 -18.73 2.87
C ASP A 522 23.09 -17.93 1.58
N LEU A 523 22.46 -18.54 0.59
CA LEU A 523 21.91 -17.91 -0.60
C LEU A 523 20.41 -18.19 -0.64
N GLU A 524 19.61 -17.15 -0.76
CA GLU A 524 18.18 -17.23 -1.03
C GLU A 524 17.86 -16.36 -2.23
N GLY A 525 17.26 -16.93 -3.27
CA GLY A 525 16.97 -16.23 -4.51
C GLY A 525 15.63 -16.65 -5.10
N THR A 526 14.93 -15.68 -5.70
CA THR A 526 13.67 -15.89 -6.40
C THR A 526 13.80 -15.40 -7.85
N ALA A 527 13.47 -16.28 -8.79
CA ALA A 527 13.32 -15.96 -10.21
C ALA A 527 11.84 -15.96 -10.58
N VAL A 528 11.26 -14.79 -10.85
CA VAL A 528 9.88 -14.68 -11.36
C VAL A 528 9.94 -14.80 -12.89
N THR A 529 9.38 -15.89 -13.43
CA THR A 529 9.36 -16.16 -14.88
C THR A 529 8.12 -15.60 -15.54
N LYS A 530 7.00 -15.54 -14.78
CA LYS A 530 5.73 -15.00 -15.23
C LYS A 530 5.06 -14.26 -14.09
N PHE A 531 4.52 -13.10 -14.38
CA PHE A 531 3.57 -12.37 -13.55
C PHE A 531 2.62 -11.64 -14.47
N LEU A 532 1.46 -12.26 -14.73
CA LEU A 532 0.42 -11.70 -15.59
C LEU A 532 -0.75 -11.27 -14.74
N GLU A 533 -1.18 -10.04 -14.93
CA GLU A 533 -2.40 -9.48 -14.33
C GLU A 533 -3.41 -9.13 -15.41
N GLN A 534 -4.65 -9.46 -15.16
CA GLN A 534 -5.81 -8.99 -15.88
C GLN A 534 -6.70 -8.26 -14.88
N GLN A 535 -6.81 -6.96 -15.02
CA GLN A 535 -7.50 -6.11 -14.04
C GLN A 535 -9.03 -6.25 -14.07
N TYR A 536 -9.59 -6.68 -15.19
CA TYR A 536 -11.03 -6.93 -15.35
C TYR A 536 -11.28 -7.98 -16.44
N ASP A 537 -12.44 -8.62 -16.40
CA ASP A 537 -12.83 -9.64 -17.38
C ASP A 537 -12.87 -9.06 -18.81
N GLY A 538 -12.20 -9.74 -19.73
CA GLY A 538 -12.03 -9.25 -21.12
C GLY A 538 -10.92 -8.24 -21.30
N GLY A 539 -10.33 -7.72 -20.22
CA GLY A 539 -9.22 -6.78 -20.29
C GLY A 539 -7.90 -7.41 -20.75
N PRO A 540 -6.89 -6.61 -21.08
CA PRO A 540 -5.59 -7.09 -21.52
C PRO A 540 -4.85 -7.84 -20.40
N LEU A 541 -4.05 -8.83 -20.77
CA LEU A 541 -3.09 -9.48 -19.89
C LEU A 541 -1.82 -8.63 -19.83
N LEU A 542 -1.56 -8.06 -18.67
CA LEU A 542 -0.43 -7.17 -18.42
C LEU A 542 0.72 -7.98 -17.82
N ASN A 543 1.89 -7.93 -18.44
CA ASN A 543 3.08 -8.62 -17.91
C ASN A 543 3.89 -7.66 -17.03
N LEU A 544 3.95 -7.95 -15.74
CA LEU A 544 4.60 -7.13 -14.72
C LEU A 544 6.06 -7.53 -14.43
N VAL A 545 6.57 -8.62 -15.05
CA VAL A 545 7.95 -9.07 -14.81
C VAL A 545 8.95 -8.05 -15.37
N GLY A 546 9.64 -7.35 -14.47
CA GLY A 546 10.61 -6.32 -14.83
C GLY A 546 9.98 -5.16 -15.62
N ASN A 547 8.73 -4.78 -15.32
CA ASN A 547 8.02 -3.76 -16.08
C ASN A 547 7.17 -2.87 -15.14
N LEU A 548 7.44 -1.56 -15.12
CA LEU A 548 6.72 -0.56 -14.32
C LEU A 548 5.77 0.31 -15.17
N ARG A 549 5.66 0.07 -16.47
CA ARG A 549 4.83 0.88 -17.38
C ARG A 549 3.33 0.86 -17.08
N ILE A 550 2.92 0.06 -16.13
CA ILE A 550 1.54 -0.09 -15.70
C ILE A 550 1.37 0.73 -14.45
N VAL A 551 0.60 1.80 -14.56
CA VAL A 551 0.31 2.75 -13.48
C VAL A 551 -0.27 2.01 -12.27
N ASP A 552 0.20 2.36 -11.07
CA ASP A 552 -0.23 1.84 -9.77
C ASP A 552 0.26 0.42 -9.39
N LEU A 553 1.09 -0.23 -10.21
CA LEU A 553 1.58 -1.58 -9.92
C LEU A 553 3.10 -1.60 -9.73
N ASN A 554 3.55 -2.34 -8.72
CA ASN A 554 4.98 -2.57 -8.50
C ASN A 554 5.52 -3.60 -9.49
N PRO A 555 6.74 -3.42 -10.04
CA PRO A 555 7.33 -4.43 -10.91
C PRO A 555 7.66 -5.69 -10.11
N ALA A 556 7.31 -6.86 -10.63
CA ALA A 556 7.88 -8.10 -10.15
C ALA A 556 9.32 -8.22 -10.67
N PHE A 557 10.29 -8.29 -9.79
CA PHE A 557 11.70 -8.42 -10.23
C PHE A 557 11.93 -9.77 -10.90
N ARG A 558 12.59 -9.77 -12.05
CA ARG A 558 12.94 -11.00 -12.76
C ARG A 558 13.81 -11.91 -11.91
N TRP A 559 14.73 -11.31 -11.14
CA TRP A 559 15.59 -11.98 -10.18
C TRP A 559 15.86 -11.09 -8.99
N GLN A 560 15.76 -11.66 -7.81
CA GLN A 560 16.21 -11.06 -6.56
C GLN A 560 16.88 -12.11 -5.69
N HIS A 561 17.90 -11.72 -4.92
CA HIS A 561 18.54 -12.63 -3.99
C HIS A 561 19.08 -11.92 -2.75
N ASN A 562 19.24 -12.72 -1.70
CA ASN A 562 20.04 -12.40 -0.53
C ASN A 562 21.17 -13.44 -0.43
N VAL A 563 22.41 -12.99 -0.43
CA VAL A 563 23.57 -13.81 -0.13
C VAL A 563 24.15 -13.36 1.19
N ARG A 564 24.53 -14.29 2.03
CA ARG A 564 25.17 -13.99 3.30
C ARG A 564 26.29 -14.97 3.58
N VAL A 565 27.42 -14.44 4.04
CA VAL A 565 28.57 -15.22 4.49
C VAL A 565 28.92 -14.75 5.89
N ASP A 566 28.79 -15.64 6.86
CA ASP A 566 29.12 -15.43 8.26
C ASP A 566 30.34 -16.26 8.64
N TRP A 567 31.26 -15.66 9.36
CA TRP A 567 32.40 -16.32 9.97
C TRP A 567 32.33 -16.24 11.48
N THR A 568 32.65 -17.35 12.15
CA THR A 568 32.79 -17.40 13.61
C THR A 568 34.11 -18.04 13.96
N SER A 569 34.89 -17.38 14.81
CA SER A 569 36.20 -17.85 15.27
C SER A 569 36.10 -19.19 16.03
N PRO A 570 37.18 -20.00 16.11
CA PRO A 570 37.16 -21.30 16.79
C PRO A 570 36.76 -21.19 18.29
N ASN A 571 37.18 -20.14 18.96
CA ASN A 571 36.81 -19.87 20.35
C ASN A 571 35.44 -19.19 20.51
N LYS A 572 34.68 -18.97 19.41
CA LYS A 572 33.37 -18.31 19.37
C LYS A 572 33.35 -16.87 19.93
N MET A 573 34.53 -16.28 20.13
CA MET A 573 34.65 -14.92 20.69
C MET A 573 34.43 -13.84 19.61
N TRP A 574 34.86 -14.12 18.37
CA TRP A 574 34.76 -13.19 17.25
C TRP A 574 33.84 -13.70 16.18
N GLY A 575 33.10 -12.82 15.55
CA GLY A 575 32.31 -13.09 14.36
C GLY A 575 32.40 -11.93 13.38
N ALA A 576 32.27 -12.24 12.11
CA ALA A 576 32.17 -11.25 11.04
C ALA A 576 31.23 -11.78 9.96
N GLY A 577 30.57 -10.88 9.24
CA GLY A 577 29.73 -11.29 8.12
C GLY A 577 29.60 -10.21 7.06
N LEU A 578 29.35 -10.67 5.84
CA LEU A 578 28.98 -9.85 4.68
C LEU A 578 27.68 -10.39 4.10
N GLY A 579 26.81 -9.50 3.67
CA GLY A 579 25.57 -9.86 3.00
C GLY A 579 25.33 -8.96 1.81
N ASP A 580 24.81 -9.52 0.71
CA ASP A 580 24.37 -8.79 -0.49
C ASP A 580 22.87 -8.98 -0.72
N ARG A 581 22.16 -7.89 -0.92
CA ARG A 581 20.77 -7.86 -1.37
C ARG A 581 20.74 -7.30 -2.78
N PHE A 582 20.27 -8.09 -3.71
CA PHE A 582 20.24 -7.76 -5.13
C PHE A 582 18.84 -7.77 -5.71
N TYR A 583 18.55 -6.78 -6.56
CA TYR A 583 17.34 -6.68 -7.37
C TYR A 583 17.70 -6.43 -8.83
N SER A 584 17.14 -7.22 -9.74
CA SER A 584 17.33 -7.00 -11.19
C SER A 584 16.70 -5.68 -11.63
N GLY A 585 17.25 -5.09 -12.69
CA GLY A 585 16.68 -3.91 -13.33
C GLY A 585 15.31 -4.19 -13.97
N TYR A 586 14.59 -3.10 -14.31
CA TYR A 586 13.25 -3.15 -14.90
C TYR A 586 13.02 -2.01 -15.90
N VAL A 587 11.97 -2.14 -16.72
CA VAL A 587 11.51 -1.07 -17.63
C VAL A 587 10.77 -0.02 -16.80
N ASP A 588 11.16 1.24 -16.95
CA ASP A 588 10.59 2.38 -16.23
C ASP A 588 9.17 2.73 -16.71
N GLU A 589 8.46 3.57 -15.97
CA GLU A 589 7.08 3.96 -16.28
C GLU A 589 7.00 4.75 -17.58
N PHE A 590 7.80 5.80 -17.71
CA PHE A 590 7.79 6.67 -18.89
C PHE A 590 9.00 6.43 -19.79
N PRO A 591 8.84 6.63 -21.11
CA PRO A 591 9.97 6.64 -22.05
C PRO A 591 10.94 7.79 -21.73
N ASP A 592 12.12 7.74 -22.36
CA ASP A 592 13.07 8.84 -22.38
C ASP A 592 12.55 10.03 -23.23
N GLY A 593 13.28 11.15 -23.23
CA GLY A 593 12.92 12.33 -24.03
C GLY A 593 12.88 12.11 -25.55
N ASN A 594 13.35 10.96 -26.04
CA ASN A 594 13.30 10.57 -27.45
C ASN A 594 12.19 9.54 -27.75
N GLY A 595 11.39 9.17 -26.75
CA GLY A 595 10.32 8.17 -26.88
C GLY A 595 10.78 6.72 -26.79
N ASN A 596 12.05 6.43 -26.43
CA ASN A 596 12.54 5.08 -26.25
C ASN A 596 12.23 4.57 -24.84
N LEU A 597 12.05 3.24 -24.72
CA LEU A 597 11.88 2.61 -23.42
C LEU A 597 13.10 2.88 -22.54
N ARG A 598 12.83 3.46 -21.37
CA ARG A 598 13.85 3.68 -20.36
C ARG A 598 13.98 2.46 -19.46
N HIS A 599 15.21 2.14 -19.03
CA HIS A 599 15.50 1.05 -18.11
C HIS A 599 16.10 1.58 -16.82
N VAL A 600 15.58 1.12 -15.69
CA VAL A 600 16.17 1.31 -14.37
C VAL A 600 17.19 0.19 -14.15
N GLY A 601 18.41 0.55 -13.73
CA GLY A 601 19.50 -0.41 -13.50
C GLY A 601 19.21 -1.38 -12.34
N SER A 602 19.97 -2.46 -12.28
CA SER A 602 19.96 -3.36 -11.11
C SER A 602 20.49 -2.64 -9.87
N TYR A 603 20.05 -3.11 -8.69
CA TYR A 603 20.42 -2.54 -7.40
C TYR A 603 20.96 -3.61 -6.47
N SER A 604 22.20 -3.42 -5.97
CA SER A 604 22.86 -4.30 -5.02
C SER A 604 23.30 -3.49 -3.80
N LEU A 605 23.00 -4.02 -2.61
CA LEU A 605 23.32 -3.44 -1.32
C LEU A 605 24.13 -4.43 -0.50
N VAL A 606 25.42 -4.13 -0.34
CA VAL A 606 26.31 -4.95 0.49
C VAL A 606 26.32 -4.38 1.91
N ASP A 607 25.99 -5.22 2.87
CA ASP A 607 26.05 -4.95 4.32
C ASP A 607 27.20 -5.74 4.95
N GLY A 608 27.80 -5.22 6.01
CA GLY A 608 28.86 -5.92 6.73
C GLY A 608 28.78 -5.71 8.24
N TYR A 609 29.29 -6.67 9.00
CA TYR A 609 29.39 -6.53 10.45
C TYR A 609 30.59 -7.28 11.02
N VAL A 610 31.02 -6.82 12.20
CA VAL A 610 31.95 -7.52 13.09
C VAL A 610 31.31 -7.62 14.46
N SER A 611 31.45 -8.76 15.12
CA SER A 611 30.95 -8.98 16.47
C SER A 611 32.03 -9.51 17.41
N VAL A 612 31.92 -9.16 18.68
CA VAL A 612 32.77 -9.69 19.74
C VAL A 612 31.91 -10.13 20.93
N LYS A 613 32.26 -11.26 21.52
CA LYS A 613 31.66 -11.81 22.73
C LYS A 613 32.69 -11.75 23.87
N PRO A 614 32.85 -10.57 24.54
CA PRO A 614 33.88 -10.37 25.54
C PRO A 614 33.69 -11.20 26.81
N ILE A 615 32.44 -11.51 27.14
CA ILE A 615 32.02 -12.43 28.20
C ILE A 615 30.89 -13.30 27.67
N GLU A 616 30.65 -14.43 28.34
CA GLU A 616 29.73 -15.47 27.84
C GLU A 616 28.31 -14.95 27.55
N ASN A 617 27.87 -13.98 28.33
CA ASN A 617 26.51 -13.44 28.28
C ASN A 617 26.36 -12.14 27.46
N LEU A 618 27.47 -11.55 26.96
CA LEU A 618 27.44 -10.26 26.24
C LEU A 618 27.97 -10.41 24.81
N THR A 619 27.18 -10.06 23.85
CA THR A 619 27.60 -9.92 22.45
C THR A 619 27.49 -8.44 22.04
N VAL A 620 28.57 -7.88 21.50
CA VAL A 620 28.62 -6.55 20.91
C VAL A 620 28.83 -6.72 19.42
N LEU A 621 27.95 -6.13 18.60
CA LEU A 621 28.04 -6.16 17.15
C LEU A 621 28.11 -4.73 16.64
N PHE A 622 29.10 -4.45 15.82
CA PHE A 622 29.22 -3.24 15.02
C PHE A 622 28.94 -3.59 13.56
N GLY A 623 27.98 -2.90 12.93
CA GLY A 623 27.57 -3.16 11.56
C GLY A 623 27.51 -1.91 10.71
N ILE A 624 27.65 -2.12 9.42
CA ILE A 624 27.56 -1.12 8.35
C ILE A 624 26.55 -1.62 7.33
N LYS A 625 25.47 -0.89 7.17
CA LYS A 625 24.53 -1.09 6.04
C LYS A 625 25.03 -0.30 4.85
N ASN A 626 24.84 -0.85 3.65
CA ASN A 626 25.28 -0.23 2.41
C ASN A 626 26.76 0.16 2.45
N LEU A 627 27.64 -0.83 2.64
CA LEU A 627 29.08 -0.69 2.83
C LEU A 627 29.76 0.16 1.74
N PHE A 628 29.30 0.04 0.49
CA PHE A 628 29.84 0.76 -0.65
C PHE A 628 29.18 2.10 -0.94
N ASN A 629 28.20 2.51 -0.09
CA ASN A 629 27.46 3.78 -0.26
C ASN A 629 26.76 3.86 -1.63
N THR A 630 26.20 2.75 -2.09
CA THR A 630 25.51 2.65 -3.38
C THR A 630 24.23 3.48 -3.34
N SER A 631 24.08 4.39 -4.29
CA SER A 631 22.86 5.18 -4.46
C SER A 631 21.77 4.37 -5.15
N PRO A 632 20.48 4.60 -4.80
CA PRO A 632 19.37 4.01 -5.53
C PRO A 632 19.42 4.36 -7.03
N PRO A 633 19.08 3.45 -7.93
CA PRO A 633 18.95 3.76 -9.34
C PRO A 633 17.78 4.70 -9.57
N TYR A 634 17.97 5.70 -10.42
CA TYR A 634 16.96 6.69 -10.73
C TYR A 634 15.81 6.09 -11.56
N THR A 635 14.57 6.41 -11.19
CA THR A 635 13.34 6.15 -11.94
C THR A 635 12.62 7.47 -12.25
N ASN A 636 11.94 7.55 -13.40
CA ASN A 636 11.10 8.68 -13.77
C ASN A 636 9.62 8.46 -13.43
N ALA A 637 9.31 7.37 -12.71
CA ALA A 637 7.96 7.10 -12.26
C ALA A 637 7.44 8.21 -11.35
N SER A 638 6.21 8.66 -11.60
CA SER A 638 5.62 9.83 -10.95
C SER A 638 4.71 9.50 -9.78
N GLN A 639 4.36 8.23 -9.59
CA GLN A 639 3.32 7.81 -8.66
C GLN A 639 3.86 7.37 -7.31
N GLY A 640 3.21 7.79 -6.22
CA GLY A 640 3.35 7.28 -4.87
C GLY A 640 4.79 7.12 -4.38
N ASN A 641 5.23 5.89 -4.16
CA ASN A 641 6.55 5.56 -3.63
C ASN A 641 7.73 5.92 -4.55
N PHE A 642 7.47 6.35 -5.78
CA PHE A 642 8.49 6.67 -6.78
C PHE A 642 8.71 8.19 -6.95
N ALA A 643 7.87 9.03 -6.36
CA ALA A 643 7.94 10.48 -6.48
C ALA A 643 9.29 11.10 -6.07
N SER A 644 10.13 10.36 -5.34
CA SER A 644 11.49 10.77 -4.93
C SER A 644 12.55 10.52 -6.00
N GLY A 645 12.19 9.99 -7.17
CA GLY A 645 13.12 9.63 -8.24
C GLY A 645 13.82 8.28 -8.04
N TYR A 646 13.35 7.45 -7.12
CA TYR A 646 13.81 6.08 -6.90
C TYR A 646 12.67 5.20 -6.35
N ASN A 647 12.83 3.89 -6.42
CA ASN A 647 11.86 2.96 -5.85
C ASN A 647 12.05 2.83 -4.34
N ALA A 648 11.22 3.52 -3.56
CA ALA A 648 11.28 3.53 -2.10
C ALA A 648 10.90 2.19 -1.44
N LEU A 649 10.33 1.23 -2.18
CA LEU A 649 10.00 -0.10 -1.64
C LEU A 649 11.23 -1.00 -1.47
N ILE A 650 12.30 -0.76 -2.22
CA ILE A 650 13.52 -1.58 -2.20
C ILE A 650 14.77 -0.78 -1.80
N ALA A 651 14.73 0.53 -1.93
CA ALA A 651 15.87 1.39 -1.70
C ALA A 651 15.82 2.05 -0.33
N ASP A 652 16.94 2.00 0.38
CA ASP A 652 17.14 2.75 1.62
C ASP A 652 17.83 4.10 1.27
N PRO A 653 17.13 5.23 1.44
CA PRO A 653 17.68 6.54 1.12
C PRO A 653 18.78 7.01 2.09
N LEU A 654 18.95 6.36 3.23
CA LEU A 654 19.98 6.71 4.22
C LEU A 654 21.40 6.43 3.71
N LEU A 655 21.55 5.73 2.58
CA LEU A 655 22.85 5.34 2.05
C LEU A 655 23.64 4.52 3.08
N ARG A 656 24.94 4.82 3.27
CA ARG A 656 25.76 4.12 4.26
C ARG A 656 25.34 4.49 5.68
N ASN A 657 25.00 3.47 6.48
CA ASN A 657 24.54 3.65 7.85
C ASN A 657 25.32 2.73 8.80
N PHE A 658 25.73 3.28 9.94
CA PHE A 658 26.46 2.56 10.98
C PHE A 658 25.54 2.26 12.14
N TYR A 659 25.65 1.05 12.70
CA TYR A 659 24.86 0.68 13.87
C TYR A 659 25.65 -0.19 14.85
N ILE A 660 25.26 -0.13 16.11
CA ILE A 660 25.78 -0.99 17.18
C ILE A 660 24.59 -1.76 17.78
N ASN A 661 24.78 -3.04 17.96
CA ASN A 661 23.83 -3.91 18.67
C ASN A 661 24.50 -4.50 19.90
N LEU A 662 23.86 -4.36 21.06
CA LEU A 662 24.27 -4.95 22.32
C LEU A 662 23.23 -6.00 22.74
N ARG A 663 23.66 -7.25 22.88
CA ARG A 663 22.82 -8.35 23.35
C ARG A 663 23.40 -8.92 24.63
N TYR A 664 22.66 -8.81 25.73
CA TYR A 664 22.97 -9.44 27.01
C TYR A 664 21.93 -10.51 27.31
N THR A 665 22.40 -11.72 27.66
CA THR A 665 21.53 -12.86 28.03
C THR A 665 21.67 -13.08 29.53
N LEU A 666 20.56 -13.02 30.27
CA LEU A 666 20.51 -13.23 31.71
C LEU A 666 20.64 -14.69 32.08
#